data_6033906b84003b652672b5caa9824ddc
#
_entry.id   6033906b84003b652672b5caa9824ddc
#
_cell.length_a   1.000
_cell.length_b   1.000
_cell.length_c   1.000
_cell.angle_alpha   90.00
_cell.angle_beta   90.00
_cell.angle_gamma   90.00
#
_symmetry.space_group_name_H-M   'P 1'
#
loop_
_entity.id
_entity.type
_entity.pdbx_description
1 polymer ?
#
loop_
_entity_poly.entity_id
_entity_poly.type
_entity_poly.pdbx_seq_one_letter_code
_entity_poly.pdbx_strand_id
1 'polypeptide(L)'
;VVIDRISGNALQKQGIDPAAMDARREINGFTRSEAAVVSPRNSEHVEDNFNDAVYSGARFGLSYIINEDWDVLVQHTQQTLDTEGVFAYDPTVEGESSAIRFQSDENSDEFGLTTWTLNGRLEKLDVVYTGGYLDREIDTLTDYTGYTNGGLFSAYYVCTHYETPDNPDDARCLDPSKYYKEDTTSTRLTHELRFSTTMDTPWQLTAGVFYDEQEVGSVGQFKIASPEIFENLASSWNALAGDRGINSDGGPFSPEISFVNDVTHTIEQIAVFGQLGYEITDTLTATIGARWYQIDDIYRGATSTRDVTSRLEAYGQGVLDPAVYDGLGLDGQGVVDAIQDGSLEIGLLDGDGVLTVDDTIFKFGLDWKVNENVLLFANYSEGFRPPVTNRLGGDAAANDTGAFADFRVPVYSTTDTLDNYEIGLKGDFLDGILRVNATGYYSEISDLQTSRFDPANISFLVFTDNVGDAEVKGIDADITWLATDNLVINAAFSVLDTELVSINPELEGIAAGVGSELPYSADFSGNISARYFFELDGGKEGYVNASLTYTGDRLAGMVMNAYAMEDATRLIYGTGSGLKIKDEGDEFKGATYPGADGETIRGGRYIQESYVIGNVSVGMTYQNWKVEAFVDNVFDKSAILNIDTQQYTPKVVTNRPRTIGLRFSYDYY
;
A
#
# COMPACT_ATOMS: atom_id res chain seq x y z
N VAL A 1 -8.31 5.75 -21.89
CA VAL A 1 -9.29 6.73 -22.44
C VAL A 1 -10.23 7.18 -21.34
N VAL A 2 -10.37 8.49 -21.15
CA VAL A 2 -11.38 9.07 -20.27
C VAL A 2 -12.72 9.13 -21.01
N ILE A 3 -13.73 8.51 -20.42
CA ILE A 3 -15.06 8.41 -21.03
C ILE A 3 -15.93 9.58 -20.60
N ASP A 4 -16.64 10.19 -21.58
CA ASP A 4 -17.61 11.27 -21.29
C ASP A 4 -18.78 10.73 -20.45
N ARG A 5 -18.94 11.27 -19.25
CA ARG A 5 -20.01 10.91 -18.30
C ARG A 5 -20.56 12.17 -17.62
N ILE A 6 -21.72 11.99 -17.03
CA ILE A 6 -22.33 12.98 -16.16
C ILE A 6 -22.12 12.51 -14.73
N SER A 7 -21.52 13.35 -13.88
CA SER A 7 -21.30 12.99 -12.47
C SER A 7 -22.58 13.03 -11.64
N GLY A 8 -22.57 12.26 -10.57
CA GLY A 8 -23.51 12.37 -9.46
C GLY A 8 -24.98 12.21 -9.79
N ASN A 9 -25.76 13.08 -9.26
CA ASN A 9 -27.23 13.01 -9.20
C ASN A 9 -27.96 13.01 -10.58
N ALA A 10 -27.26 13.26 -11.68
CA ALA A 10 -27.81 13.08 -13.02
C ALA A 10 -28.21 11.64 -13.36
N LEU A 11 -27.74 10.69 -12.59
CA LEU A 11 -28.08 9.28 -12.72
C LEU A 11 -29.59 9.03 -12.56
N GLN A 12 -30.32 9.90 -11.83
CA GLN A 12 -31.78 9.86 -11.79
C GLN A 12 -32.43 9.99 -13.18
N LYS A 13 -31.77 10.67 -14.11
CA LYS A 13 -32.27 10.81 -15.49
C LYS A 13 -31.93 9.62 -16.38
N GLN A 14 -31.05 8.73 -15.94
CA GLN A 14 -30.59 7.58 -16.72
C GLN A 14 -31.33 6.27 -16.39
N GLY A 15 -32.41 6.32 -15.59
CA GLY A 15 -33.28 5.16 -15.35
C GLY A 15 -32.89 4.30 -14.14
N ILE A 16 -32.07 4.81 -13.25
CA ILE A 16 -31.84 4.16 -11.96
C ILE A 16 -33.14 4.21 -11.15
N ASP A 17 -33.47 3.08 -10.51
CA ASP A 17 -34.70 2.93 -9.75
C ASP A 17 -34.82 4.05 -8.68
N PRO A 18 -35.82 4.93 -8.79
CA PRO A 18 -36.04 5.99 -7.81
C PRO A 18 -36.26 5.45 -6.39
N ALA A 19 -36.77 4.24 -6.25
CA ALA A 19 -37.06 3.64 -4.94
C ALA A 19 -35.77 3.29 -4.17
N ALA A 20 -34.72 2.83 -4.86
CA ALA A 20 -33.42 2.57 -4.25
C ALA A 20 -32.74 3.87 -3.78
N MET A 21 -32.92 4.96 -4.52
CA MET A 21 -32.43 6.29 -4.12
C MET A 21 -33.26 6.88 -2.97
N ASP A 22 -34.57 6.64 -2.95
CA ASP A 22 -35.46 7.12 -1.91
C ASP A 22 -35.19 6.44 -0.55
N ALA A 23 -34.92 5.13 -0.53
CA ALA A 23 -34.55 4.42 0.69
C ALA A 23 -33.27 4.99 1.33
N ARG A 24 -32.27 5.36 0.53
CA ARG A 24 -31.05 6.00 1.01
C ARG A 24 -31.24 7.43 1.50
N ARG A 25 -32.19 8.18 0.90
CA ARG A 25 -32.59 9.51 1.36
C ARG A 25 -33.31 9.47 2.70
N GLU A 26 -34.15 8.44 2.93
CA GLU A 26 -34.81 8.25 4.23
C GLU A 26 -33.81 7.95 5.37
N ILE A 27 -32.76 7.16 5.08
CA ILE A 27 -31.70 6.85 6.06
C ILE A 27 -30.96 8.12 6.51
N ASN A 28 -30.79 9.10 5.60
CA ASN A 28 -30.12 10.37 5.88
C ASN A 28 -31.10 11.51 6.27
N GLY A 29 -32.37 11.23 6.55
CA GLY A 29 -33.35 12.25 6.92
C GLY A 29 -33.85 13.11 5.75
N PHE A 30 -33.51 12.77 4.51
CA PHE A 30 -33.98 13.47 3.33
C PHE A 30 -35.33 12.93 2.86
N THR A 31 -36.34 13.76 2.90
CA THR A 31 -37.55 13.54 2.11
C THR A 31 -37.31 14.01 0.66
N ARG A 32 -37.94 13.31 -0.26
CA ARG A 32 -37.84 13.56 -1.71
C ARG A 32 -38.33 14.97 -2.07
N SER A 33 -37.49 15.97 -2.03
CA SER A 33 -37.78 17.23 -2.67
C SER A 33 -37.13 17.27 -4.06
N GLU A 34 -37.74 18.02 -4.95
CA GLU A 34 -37.26 18.26 -6.31
C GLU A 34 -36.04 19.18 -6.30
N ALA A 35 -35.00 18.82 -5.55
CA ALA A 35 -33.77 19.58 -5.54
C ALA A 35 -33.24 19.76 -6.96
N ALA A 36 -32.95 20.97 -7.35
CA ALA A 36 -32.29 21.24 -8.61
C ALA A 36 -30.90 20.61 -8.59
N VAL A 37 -30.70 19.62 -9.45
CA VAL A 37 -29.45 18.87 -9.52
C VAL A 37 -28.57 19.50 -10.60
N VAL A 38 -27.45 20.04 -10.22
CA VAL A 38 -26.36 20.36 -11.16
C VAL A 38 -25.64 19.05 -11.46
N SER A 39 -25.49 18.77 -12.73
CA SER A 39 -24.88 17.53 -13.21
C SER A 39 -23.72 17.91 -14.14
N PRO A 40 -22.54 18.18 -13.61
CA PRO A 40 -21.41 18.50 -14.43
C PRO A 40 -21.03 17.30 -15.28
N ARG A 41 -20.53 17.59 -16.46
CA ARG A 41 -19.99 16.62 -17.40
C ARG A 41 -18.48 16.68 -17.35
N ASN A 42 -17.86 15.55 -17.59
CA ASN A 42 -16.41 15.46 -17.70
C ASN A 42 -15.90 15.71 -19.13
N SER A 43 -16.68 16.37 -19.99
CA SER A 43 -16.35 16.56 -21.40
C SER A 43 -15.06 17.35 -21.64
N GLU A 44 -14.63 18.14 -20.68
CA GLU A 44 -13.36 18.88 -20.72
C GLU A 44 -12.14 17.99 -20.40
N HIS A 45 -12.36 16.82 -19.82
CA HIS A 45 -11.35 15.84 -19.45
C HIS A 45 -11.35 14.58 -20.34
N VAL A 46 -12.15 14.58 -21.42
CA VAL A 46 -12.19 13.44 -22.36
C VAL A 46 -10.94 13.45 -23.22
N GLU A 47 -10.12 12.44 -23.05
CA GLU A 47 -8.81 12.35 -23.69
C GLU A 47 -8.43 10.90 -23.98
N ASP A 48 -7.63 10.70 -25.03
CA ASP A 48 -6.98 9.45 -25.39
C ASP A 48 -5.50 9.51 -24.96
N ASN A 49 -4.96 8.39 -24.44
CA ASN A 49 -3.57 8.28 -23.95
C ASN A 49 -3.25 9.29 -22.83
N PHE A 50 -4.15 9.43 -21.88
CA PHE A 50 -4.06 10.40 -20.80
C PHE A 50 -3.12 9.98 -19.65
N ASN A 51 -2.49 8.81 -19.71
CA ASN A 51 -1.67 8.23 -18.65
C ASN A 51 -0.18 8.23 -19.01
N ASP A 52 0.33 9.41 -19.32
CA ASP A 52 1.75 9.59 -19.61
C ASP A 52 2.61 9.46 -18.34
N ALA A 53 3.85 8.96 -18.52
CA ALA A 53 4.85 8.89 -17.46
C ALA A 53 6.22 9.29 -18.00
N VAL A 54 6.86 10.23 -17.34
CA VAL A 54 8.18 10.73 -17.70
C VAL A 54 9.14 10.53 -16.56
N TYR A 55 10.21 9.77 -16.80
CA TYR A 55 11.31 9.59 -15.86
C TYR A 55 12.50 10.42 -16.32
N SER A 56 13.07 11.20 -15.39
CA SER A 56 14.34 11.85 -15.58
C SER A 56 15.23 11.62 -14.37
N GLY A 57 16.54 11.57 -14.56
CA GLY A 57 17.43 11.38 -13.42
C GLY A 57 18.89 11.26 -13.80
N ALA A 58 19.71 11.35 -12.79
CA ALA A 58 21.16 11.20 -12.89
C ALA A 58 21.72 10.47 -11.67
N ARG A 59 22.79 9.70 -11.89
CA ARG A 59 23.53 9.04 -10.82
C ARG A 59 25.00 9.38 -10.95
N PHE A 60 25.60 9.77 -9.85
CA PHE A 60 27.01 10.05 -9.73
C PHE A 60 27.63 9.19 -8.62
N GLY A 61 28.78 8.58 -8.88
CA GLY A 61 29.50 7.77 -7.90
C GLY A 61 30.97 8.14 -7.88
N LEU A 62 31.53 8.29 -6.69
CA LEU A 62 32.96 8.53 -6.45
C LEU A 62 33.49 7.43 -5.54
N SER A 63 34.40 6.62 -6.07
CA SER A 63 35.18 5.65 -5.30
C SER A 63 36.60 6.19 -5.09
N TYR A 64 37.08 6.13 -3.87
CA TYR A 64 38.42 6.57 -3.51
C TYR A 64 39.12 5.53 -2.63
N ILE A 65 40.25 5.01 -3.12
CA ILE A 65 41.12 4.08 -2.39
C ILE A 65 42.03 4.91 -1.50
N ILE A 66 41.83 4.85 -0.19
CA ILE A 66 42.62 5.60 0.80
C ILE A 66 44.01 4.97 0.95
N ASN A 67 44.04 3.62 1.06
CA ASN A 67 45.24 2.80 1.07
C ASN A 67 44.89 1.33 0.76
N GLU A 68 45.81 0.39 0.96
CA GLU A 68 45.59 -1.05 0.67
C GLU A 68 44.49 -1.70 1.51
N ASP A 69 44.15 -1.11 2.65
CA ASP A 69 43.19 -1.64 3.62
C ASP A 69 41.89 -0.84 3.70
N TRP A 70 41.82 0.35 3.11
CA TRP A 70 40.67 1.24 3.25
C TRP A 70 40.25 1.87 1.93
N ASP A 71 38.97 1.79 1.65
CA ASP A 71 38.31 2.50 0.55
C ASP A 71 36.99 3.15 0.99
N VAL A 72 36.59 4.17 0.26
CA VAL A 72 35.31 4.84 0.43
C VAL A 72 34.60 4.98 -0.90
N LEU A 73 33.31 4.71 -0.90
CA LEU A 73 32.38 4.95 -2.00
C LEU A 73 31.32 5.94 -1.54
N VAL A 74 31.13 7.01 -2.31
CA VAL A 74 29.99 7.93 -2.13
C VAL A 74 29.21 7.95 -3.44
N GLN A 75 27.90 7.80 -3.35
CA GLN A 75 26.99 7.84 -4.49
C GLN A 75 25.87 8.83 -4.24
N HIS A 76 25.47 9.54 -5.28
CA HIS A 76 24.28 10.37 -5.27
C HIS A 76 23.41 10.03 -6.47
N THR A 77 22.12 9.85 -6.23
CA THR A 77 21.10 9.60 -7.25
C THR A 77 20.03 10.65 -7.11
N GLN A 78 19.70 11.33 -8.19
CA GLN A 78 18.56 12.23 -8.30
C GLN A 78 17.62 11.67 -9.34
N GLN A 79 16.32 11.60 -9.04
CA GLN A 79 15.30 11.15 -9.98
C GLN A 79 14.03 11.97 -9.81
N THR A 80 13.36 12.24 -10.92
CA THR A 80 12.00 12.78 -10.96
C THR A 80 11.13 11.84 -11.80
N LEU A 81 9.94 11.56 -11.32
CA LEU A 81 8.88 10.87 -12.03
C LEU A 81 7.66 11.78 -12.10
N ASP A 82 7.32 12.24 -13.29
CA ASP A 82 6.08 12.96 -13.53
C ASP A 82 5.09 12.04 -14.25
N THR A 83 3.87 11.92 -13.71
CA THR A 83 2.80 11.16 -14.33
C THR A 83 1.54 12.02 -14.46
N GLU A 84 0.86 11.86 -15.59
CA GLU A 84 -0.48 12.39 -15.81
C GLU A 84 -1.45 11.23 -15.96
N GLY A 85 -2.68 11.38 -15.42
CA GLY A 85 -3.71 10.36 -15.48
C GLY A 85 -3.50 9.18 -14.53
N VAL A 86 -4.23 8.11 -14.75
CA VAL A 86 -4.21 6.91 -13.89
C VAL A 86 -3.86 5.65 -14.68
N PHE A 87 -3.27 4.70 -13.99
CA PHE A 87 -2.90 3.37 -14.51
C PHE A 87 -3.93 2.30 -14.18
N ALA A 88 -5.15 2.74 -13.83
CA ALA A 88 -6.30 1.88 -13.57
C ALA A 88 -7.41 2.15 -14.58
N TYR A 89 -8.16 1.13 -14.92
CA TYR A 89 -9.36 1.26 -15.72
C TYR A 89 -10.63 1.03 -14.90
N ASP A 90 -11.75 1.50 -15.43
CA ASP A 90 -13.06 1.35 -14.81
C ASP A 90 -13.79 0.16 -15.45
N PRO A 91 -14.01 -0.95 -14.73
CA PRO A 91 -14.59 -2.16 -15.31
C PRO A 91 -16.06 -2.00 -15.74
N THR A 92 -16.72 -0.89 -15.39
CA THR A 92 -18.10 -0.62 -15.74
C THR A 92 -18.26 0.04 -17.13
N VAL A 93 -17.15 0.43 -17.74
CA VAL A 93 -17.14 1.12 -19.04
C VAL A 93 -16.81 0.16 -20.16
N GLU A 94 -17.48 0.31 -21.30
CA GLU A 94 -17.13 -0.45 -22.49
C GLU A 94 -15.75 -0.03 -23.01
N GLY A 95 -14.93 -1.01 -23.33
CA GLY A 95 -13.57 -0.85 -23.85
C GLY A 95 -12.51 -1.15 -22.81
N GLU A 96 -11.46 -1.83 -23.27
CA GLU A 96 -10.28 -2.11 -22.43
C GLU A 96 -9.54 -0.80 -22.13
N SER A 97 -9.06 -0.65 -20.90
CA SER A 97 -8.25 0.49 -20.45
C SER A 97 -8.98 1.85 -20.51
N SER A 98 -10.28 1.86 -20.26
CA SER A 98 -11.09 3.08 -20.18
C SER A 98 -11.37 3.47 -18.74
N ALA A 99 -11.38 4.79 -18.45
CA ALA A 99 -11.67 5.32 -17.12
C ALA A 99 -12.64 6.51 -17.19
N ILE A 100 -13.36 6.76 -16.09
CA ILE A 100 -14.21 7.92 -15.90
C ILE A 100 -13.47 8.87 -14.97
N ARG A 101 -13.18 10.10 -15.43
CA ARG A 101 -12.53 11.14 -14.66
C ARG A 101 -13.25 12.47 -14.82
N PHE A 102 -13.37 13.21 -13.72
CA PHE A 102 -13.97 14.54 -13.64
C PHE A 102 -12.93 15.61 -13.31
N GLN A 103 -11.72 15.20 -12.98
CA GLN A 103 -10.54 16.03 -12.76
C GLN A 103 -9.33 15.34 -13.39
N SER A 104 -8.27 16.08 -13.67
CA SER A 104 -6.97 15.51 -14.02
C SER A 104 -6.40 14.78 -12.80
N ASP A 105 -5.73 13.66 -13.06
CA ASP A 105 -4.88 13.00 -12.08
C ASP A 105 -3.43 13.34 -12.44
N GLU A 106 -2.66 13.81 -11.45
CA GLU A 106 -1.27 14.22 -11.64
C GLU A 106 -0.43 13.73 -10.44
N ASN A 107 0.80 13.33 -10.70
CA ASN A 107 1.74 13.00 -9.63
C ASN A 107 3.15 13.39 -10.09
N SER A 108 3.83 14.16 -9.25
CA SER A 108 5.27 14.46 -9.38
C SER A 108 5.98 13.92 -8.16
N ASP A 109 6.97 13.07 -8.38
CA ASP A 109 7.76 12.40 -7.35
C ASP A 109 9.24 12.67 -7.62
N GLU A 110 9.85 13.50 -6.79
CA GLU A 110 11.26 13.86 -6.87
C GLU A 110 12.00 13.36 -5.64
N PHE A 111 13.14 12.69 -5.84
CA PHE A 111 14.01 12.32 -4.73
C PHE A 111 15.48 12.48 -5.01
N GLY A 112 16.23 12.82 -3.96
CA GLY A 112 17.68 12.79 -3.88
C GLY A 112 18.14 11.76 -2.85
N LEU A 113 18.94 10.76 -3.26
CA LEU A 113 19.51 9.76 -2.38
C LEU A 113 21.03 9.84 -2.40
N THR A 114 21.63 10.16 -1.26
CA THR A 114 23.07 10.11 -1.06
C THR A 114 23.42 8.92 -0.18
N THR A 115 24.30 8.04 -0.65
CA THR A 115 24.81 6.91 0.13
C THR A 115 26.33 6.97 0.25
N TRP A 116 26.86 6.46 1.34
CA TRP A 116 28.29 6.32 1.56
C TRP A 116 28.61 4.97 2.19
N THR A 117 29.74 4.41 1.78
CA THR A 117 30.26 3.18 2.36
C THR A 117 31.77 3.32 2.53
N LEU A 118 32.23 3.13 3.76
CA LEU A 118 33.63 3.03 4.11
C LEU A 118 33.93 1.58 4.45
N ASN A 119 34.76 0.93 3.65
CA ASN A 119 35.29 -0.40 3.91
C ASN A 119 36.68 -0.26 4.52
N GLY A 120 36.95 -1.05 5.54
CA GLY A 120 38.25 -1.06 6.21
C GLY A 120 38.64 -2.47 6.61
N ARG A 121 39.93 -2.74 6.56
CA ARG A 121 40.53 -3.99 7.07
C ARG A 121 41.51 -3.65 8.17
N LEU A 122 41.27 -4.19 9.33
CA LEU A 122 42.20 -4.26 10.44
C LEU A 122 42.76 -5.68 10.46
N GLU A 123 43.93 -5.92 11.02
CA GLU A 123 44.65 -7.20 10.96
C GLU A 123 43.81 -8.47 11.02
N LYS A 124 42.69 -8.46 11.78
CA LYS A 124 41.80 -9.62 11.99
C LYS A 124 40.31 -9.29 11.92
N LEU A 125 39.99 -8.09 11.48
CA LEU A 125 38.61 -7.59 11.41
C LEU A 125 38.41 -6.82 10.11
N ASP A 126 37.34 -7.11 9.41
CA ASP A 126 36.77 -6.21 8.42
C ASP A 126 35.79 -5.27 9.12
N VAL A 127 35.84 -4.00 8.75
CA VAL A 127 34.99 -2.93 9.29
C VAL A 127 34.23 -2.34 8.11
N VAL A 128 32.92 -2.27 8.23
CA VAL A 128 32.07 -1.60 7.25
C VAL A 128 31.27 -0.53 7.98
N TYR A 129 31.42 0.71 7.56
CA TYR A 129 30.50 1.77 7.94
C TYR A 129 29.75 2.21 6.70
N THR A 130 28.44 2.10 6.73
CA THR A 130 27.57 2.51 5.64
C THR A 130 26.46 3.41 6.15
N GLY A 131 25.97 4.28 5.29
CA GLY A 131 24.83 5.12 5.58
C GLY A 131 24.20 5.69 4.33
N GLY A 132 23.06 6.32 4.51
CA GLY A 132 22.30 6.96 3.44
C GLY A 132 21.45 8.10 3.97
N TYR A 133 21.28 9.09 3.13
CA TYR A 133 20.34 10.18 3.34
C TYR A 133 19.43 10.29 2.12
N LEU A 134 18.13 10.14 2.35
CA LEU A 134 17.06 10.34 1.38
C LEU A 134 16.34 11.65 1.69
N ASP A 135 16.05 12.40 0.64
CA ASP A 135 15.15 13.55 0.63
C ASP A 135 14.19 13.38 -0.55
N ARG A 136 12.88 13.39 -0.29
CA ARG A 136 11.86 13.11 -1.31
C ARG A 136 10.66 14.02 -1.13
N GLU A 137 10.18 14.57 -2.23
CA GLU A 137 8.95 15.35 -2.32
C GLU A 137 7.99 14.70 -3.32
N ILE A 138 6.71 14.61 -2.96
CA ILE A 138 5.66 14.05 -3.80
C ILE A 138 4.48 15.00 -3.81
N ASP A 139 4.12 15.51 -4.98
CA ASP A 139 2.91 16.29 -5.21
C ASP A 139 1.89 15.44 -5.96
N THR A 140 0.71 15.27 -5.39
CA THR A 140 -0.34 14.44 -5.96
C THR A 140 -1.64 15.22 -6.12
N LEU A 141 -2.28 15.09 -7.27
CA LEU A 141 -3.66 15.49 -7.51
C LEU A 141 -4.44 14.29 -8.04
N THR A 142 -5.54 13.94 -7.37
CA THR A 142 -6.33 12.77 -7.73
C THR A 142 -7.82 13.11 -7.80
N ASP A 143 -8.49 12.67 -8.87
CA ASP A 143 -9.95 12.72 -8.95
C ASP A 143 -10.57 11.81 -7.87
N TYR A 144 -11.35 12.40 -6.99
CA TYR A 144 -12.03 11.73 -5.90
C TYR A 144 -13.57 11.79 -6.02
N THR A 145 -14.08 12.12 -7.21
CA THR A 145 -15.51 12.27 -7.49
C THR A 145 -16.28 10.96 -7.28
N GLY A 146 -15.65 9.81 -7.52
CA GLY A 146 -16.22 8.50 -7.24
C GLY A 146 -16.72 8.34 -5.80
N TYR A 147 -15.99 8.90 -4.85
CA TYR A 147 -16.36 8.86 -3.43
C TYR A 147 -17.68 9.59 -3.13
N THR A 148 -17.91 10.75 -3.73
CA THR A 148 -19.17 11.49 -3.56
C THR A 148 -20.33 10.87 -4.31
N ASN A 149 -20.06 10.18 -5.41
CA ASN A 149 -21.09 9.55 -6.24
C ASN A 149 -21.49 8.17 -5.76
N GLY A 150 -20.55 7.39 -5.23
CA GLY A 150 -20.74 5.97 -4.92
C GLY A 150 -21.36 5.69 -3.55
N GLY A 151 -21.31 6.65 -2.68
CA GLY A 151 -21.73 6.45 -1.30
C GLY A 151 -23.15 6.90 -1.00
N LEU A 152 -23.57 6.59 0.20
CA LEU A 152 -24.74 7.16 0.87
C LEU A 152 -24.60 8.68 1.15
N PHE A 153 -23.44 9.27 0.77
CA PHE A 153 -22.94 10.55 1.24
C PHE A 153 -22.99 11.68 0.21
N SER A 154 -23.41 11.41 -1.05
CA SER A 154 -23.44 12.48 -2.06
C SER A 154 -24.28 13.69 -1.60
N ALA A 155 -25.37 13.44 -0.90
CA ALA A 155 -26.19 14.51 -0.34
C ALA A 155 -25.48 15.29 0.77
N TYR A 156 -24.72 14.63 1.61
CA TYR A 156 -23.93 15.25 2.68
C TYR A 156 -22.87 16.22 2.14
N TYR A 157 -22.17 15.83 1.09
CA TYR A 157 -21.06 16.62 0.56
C TYR A 157 -21.48 17.74 -0.39
N VAL A 158 -22.70 17.68 -0.96
CA VAL A 158 -23.05 18.53 -2.09
C VAL A 158 -24.42 19.19 -2.01
N CYS A 159 -25.16 19.00 -0.95
CA CYS A 159 -26.50 19.57 -0.80
C CYS A 159 -26.62 20.52 0.41
N THR A 160 -27.29 21.66 0.23
CA THR A 160 -27.48 22.70 1.25
C THR A 160 -28.44 22.29 2.36
N HIS A 161 -29.09 21.14 2.24
CA HIS A 161 -30.06 20.65 3.23
C HIS A 161 -29.48 20.45 4.64
N TYR A 162 -28.19 20.17 4.75
CA TYR A 162 -27.50 20.04 6.05
C TYR A 162 -27.43 21.38 6.82
N GLU A 163 -27.47 22.49 6.11
CA GLU A 163 -27.42 23.82 6.75
C GLU A 163 -28.77 24.30 7.26
N THR A 164 -29.87 23.80 6.68
CA THR A 164 -31.23 24.23 7.01
C THR A 164 -32.17 23.04 7.17
N PRO A 165 -31.97 22.21 8.24
CA PRO A 165 -32.81 21.02 8.45
C PRO A 165 -34.30 21.32 8.61
N ASP A 166 -34.64 22.56 8.93
CA ASP A 166 -36.05 22.99 9.14
C ASP A 166 -36.83 23.25 7.84
N ASN A 167 -36.14 23.32 6.68
CA ASN A 167 -36.80 23.54 5.38
C ASN A 167 -36.19 22.69 4.25
N PRO A 168 -36.48 21.37 4.25
CA PRO A 168 -35.93 20.43 3.22
C PRO A 168 -36.35 20.76 1.79
N ASP A 169 -37.42 21.54 1.58
CA ASP A 169 -37.92 21.92 0.25
C ASP A 169 -37.01 22.91 -0.48
N ASP A 170 -36.14 23.62 0.26
CA ASP A 170 -35.18 24.57 -0.30
C ASP A 170 -33.80 23.98 -0.58
N ALA A 171 -33.61 22.68 -0.37
CA ALA A 171 -32.35 22.01 -0.59
C ALA A 171 -31.90 22.07 -2.05
N ARG A 172 -30.67 22.52 -2.27
CA ARG A 172 -30.00 22.50 -3.56
C ARG A 172 -28.81 21.56 -3.50
N CYS A 173 -28.71 20.67 -4.50
CA CYS A 173 -27.51 19.87 -4.66
C CYS A 173 -26.69 20.47 -5.83
N LEU A 174 -25.46 20.81 -5.56
CA LEU A 174 -24.54 21.45 -6.49
C LEU A 174 -23.61 20.40 -7.13
N ASP A 175 -22.53 20.85 -7.74
CA ASP A 175 -21.54 20.01 -8.40
C ASP A 175 -20.90 19.02 -7.41
N PRO A 176 -21.05 17.68 -7.59
CA PRO A 176 -20.49 16.68 -6.72
C PRO A 176 -19.02 16.36 -7.02
N SER A 177 -18.37 17.04 -7.94
CA SER A 177 -16.96 16.79 -8.26
C SER A 177 -16.09 17.08 -7.04
N LYS A 178 -15.21 16.13 -6.75
CA LYS A 178 -14.30 16.16 -5.61
C LYS A 178 -12.92 15.70 -6.07
N TYR A 179 -11.89 16.33 -5.57
CA TYR A 179 -10.51 15.92 -5.82
C TYR A 179 -9.68 15.97 -4.54
N TYR A 180 -8.61 15.23 -4.53
CA TYR A 180 -7.65 15.16 -3.44
C TYR A 180 -6.32 15.72 -3.91
N LYS A 181 -5.79 16.71 -3.19
CA LYS A 181 -4.44 17.23 -3.35
C LYS A 181 -3.64 16.86 -2.14
N GLU A 182 -2.45 16.30 -2.34
CA GLU A 182 -1.52 15.97 -1.27
C GLU A 182 -0.11 16.37 -1.64
N ASP A 183 0.53 17.05 -0.71
CA ASP A 183 1.94 17.40 -0.75
C ASP A 183 2.64 16.57 0.36
N THR A 184 3.53 15.66 -0.01
CA THR A 184 4.24 14.77 0.92
C THR A 184 5.73 15.01 0.86
N THR A 185 6.35 15.18 2.03
CA THR A 185 7.81 15.23 2.17
C THR A 185 8.29 14.01 2.95
N SER A 186 9.42 13.45 2.57
CA SER A 186 10.01 12.32 3.29
C SER A 186 11.52 12.47 3.38
N THR A 187 12.03 12.45 4.59
CA THR A 187 13.48 12.34 4.83
C THR A 187 13.80 11.05 5.54
N ARG A 188 14.95 10.45 5.23
CA ARG A 188 15.43 9.27 5.95
C ARG A 188 16.93 9.31 6.09
N LEU A 189 17.42 9.09 7.31
CA LEU A 189 18.83 8.99 7.65
C LEU A 189 19.12 7.61 8.23
N THR A 190 20.04 6.88 7.61
CA THR A 190 20.41 5.53 8.04
C THR A 190 21.90 5.43 8.30
N HIS A 191 22.30 4.75 9.36
CA HIS A 191 23.70 4.44 9.69
C HIS A 191 23.83 2.99 10.16
N GLU A 192 24.84 2.30 9.66
CA GLU A 192 25.26 0.99 10.17
C GLU A 192 26.78 0.94 10.31
N LEU A 193 27.24 0.49 11.47
CA LEU A 193 28.64 0.15 11.69
C LEU A 193 28.74 -1.33 12.03
N ARG A 194 29.47 -2.08 11.22
CA ARG A 194 29.59 -3.54 11.32
C ARG A 194 31.07 -3.97 11.36
N PHE A 195 31.33 -4.97 12.19
CA PHE A 195 32.62 -5.63 12.34
C PHE A 195 32.46 -7.11 12.03
N SER A 196 33.35 -7.69 11.21
CA SER A 196 33.37 -9.11 10.90
C SER A 196 34.78 -9.65 11.09
N THR A 197 34.91 -10.83 11.71
CA THR A 197 36.22 -11.45 11.90
C THR A 197 36.73 -12.04 10.59
N THR A 198 38.03 -11.88 10.33
CA THR A 198 38.74 -12.43 9.15
C THR A 198 39.79 -13.48 9.52
N MET A 199 39.71 -14.01 10.75
CA MET A 199 40.63 -15.01 11.27
C MET A 199 40.39 -16.37 10.62
N ASP A 200 41.47 -17.09 10.33
CA ASP A 200 41.42 -18.50 9.93
C ASP A 200 41.17 -19.39 11.16
N THR A 201 39.94 -19.32 11.66
CA THR A 201 39.46 -20.05 12.83
C THR A 201 38.07 -20.62 12.53
N PRO A 202 37.64 -21.68 13.22
CA PRO A 202 36.27 -22.19 13.04
C PRO A 202 35.18 -21.24 13.51
N TRP A 203 35.53 -20.09 14.09
CA TRP A 203 34.60 -19.08 14.58
C TRP A 203 34.58 -17.87 13.64
N GLN A 204 33.38 -17.46 13.21
CA GLN A 204 33.12 -16.27 12.42
C GLN A 204 32.12 -15.41 13.20
N LEU A 205 32.53 -14.24 13.65
CA LEU A 205 31.68 -13.31 14.36
C LEU A 205 31.42 -12.08 13.48
N THR A 206 30.16 -11.73 13.33
CA THR A 206 29.74 -10.42 12.82
C THR A 206 28.92 -9.74 13.90
N ALA A 207 29.22 -8.47 14.21
CA ALA A 207 28.45 -7.67 15.17
C ALA A 207 28.39 -6.22 14.71
N GLY A 208 27.35 -5.51 15.08
CA GLY A 208 27.19 -4.14 14.67
C GLY A 208 26.11 -3.37 15.42
N VAL A 209 26.02 -2.09 15.09
CA VAL A 209 25.01 -1.17 15.55
C VAL A 209 24.33 -0.54 14.34
N PHE A 210 23.05 -0.26 14.48
CA PHE A 210 22.21 0.33 13.46
C PHE A 210 21.40 1.49 14.03
N TYR A 211 21.29 2.55 13.27
CA TYR A 211 20.42 3.69 13.52
C TYR A 211 19.66 4.05 12.25
N ASP A 212 18.39 4.33 12.39
CA ASP A 212 17.52 4.76 11.30
C ASP A 212 16.51 5.77 11.83
N GLU A 213 16.33 6.85 11.10
CA GLU A 213 15.33 7.89 11.39
C GLU A 213 14.64 8.22 10.07
N GLN A 214 13.34 8.09 10.06
CA GLN A 214 12.50 8.45 8.93
C GLN A 214 11.42 9.43 9.39
N GLU A 215 11.30 10.55 8.70
CA GLU A 215 10.20 11.50 8.89
C GLU A 215 9.41 11.62 7.60
N VAL A 216 8.08 11.52 7.69
CA VAL A 216 7.13 11.71 6.59
C VAL A 216 6.14 12.77 7.01
N GLY A 217 6.18 13.92 6.36
CA GLY A 217 5.16 14.98 6.47
C GLY A 217 4.18 14.87 5.32
N SER A 218 2.88 14.97 5.59
CA SER A 218 1.84 14.94 4.57
C SER A 218 0.79 16.01 4.84
N VAL A 219 0.52 16.83 3.83
CA VAL A 219 -0.57 17.81 3.83
C VAL A 219 -1.55 17.45 2.73
N GLY A 220 -2.61 16.75 3.12
CA GLY A 220 -3.67 16.28 2.23
C GLY A 220 -4.94 17.10 2.36
N GLN A 221 -5.53 17.51 1.24
CA GLN A 221 -6.73 18.32 1.18
C GLN A 221 -7.76 17.71 0.24
N PHE A 222 -8.93 17.36 0.77
CA PHE A 222 -10.08 17.02 -0.08
C PHE A 222 -10.83 18.30 -0.44
N LYS A 223 -10.92 18.59 -1.72
CA LYS A 223 -11.56 19.78 -2.27
C LYS A 223 -12.81 19.43 -3.04
N ILE A 224 -13.78 20.33 -3.03
CA ILE A 224 -15.06 20.22 -3.72
C ILE A 224 -15.20 21.34 -4.72
N ALA A 225 -15.88 21.07 -5.84
CA ALA A 225 -16.06 22.05 -6.91
C ALA A 225 -17.01 23.19 -6.58
N SER A 226 -17.89 23.01 -5.58
CA SER A 226 -18.93 23.99 -5.22
C SER A 226 -18.76 24.55 -3.81
N PRO A 227 -17.87 25.52 -3.60
CA PRO A 227 -17.60 26.09 -2.27
C PRO A 227 -18.80 26.87 -1.69
N GLU A 228 -19.73 27.31 -2.52
CA GLU A 228 -20.87 28.17 -2.09
C GLU A 228 -21.81 27.48 -1.12
N ILE A 229 -21.82 26.15 -1.08
CA ILE A 229 -22.62 25.36 -0.13
C ILE A 229 -22.17 25.61 1.31
N PHE A 230 -20.93 26.02 1.50
CA PHE A 230 -20.25 25.99 2.78
C PHE A 230 -19.72 27.35 3.25
N GLU A 231 -20.19 28.45 2.63
CA GLU A 231 -19.79 29.81 3.05
C GLU A 231 -20.03 30.06 4.53
N ASN A 232 -21.12 29.53 5.09
CA ASN A 232 -21.43 29.69 6.49
C ASN A 232 -20.63 28.78 7.42
N LEU A 233 -20.26 27.58 6.96
CA LEU A 233 -19.41 26.64 7.69
C LEU A 233 -17.92 26.99 7.58
N ALA A 234 -17.51 27.65 6.51
CA ALA A 234 -16.13 28.10 6.32
C ALA A 234 -15.66 29.06 7.43
N SER A 235 -16.55 29.86 8.01
CA SER A 235 -16.18 30.77 9.11
C SER A 235 -15.87 30.02 10.40
N SER A 236 -16.61 28.97 10.73
CA SER A 236 -16.37 28.15 11.91
C SER A 236 -15.13 27.25 11.72
N TRP A 237 -14.98 26.69 10.53
CA TRP A 237 -13.83 25.91 10.12
C TRP A 237 -12.52 26.70 10.20
N ASN A 238 -12.51 27.92 9.64
CA ASN A 238 -11.35 28.78 9.63
C ASN A 238 -10.99 29.29 11.04
N ALA A 239 -11.98 29.56 11.87
CA ALA A 239 -11.74 29.98 13.27
C ALA A 239 -11.11 28.86 14.09
N LEU A 240 -11.53 27.61 13.88
CA LEU A 240 -10.98 26.44 14.59
C LEU A 240 -9.62 26.02 14.04
N ALA A 241 -9.39 26.11 12.73
CA ALA A 241 -8.14 25.73 12.11
C ALA A 241 -7.00 26.73 12.43
N GLY A 242 -7.29 28.02 12.51
CA GLY A 242 -6.28 29.04 12.84
C GLY A 242 -5.70 28.93 14.25
N ASP A 243 -6.43 28.32 15.17
CA ASP A 243 -6.01 28.21 16.57
C ASP A 243 -5.37 26.84 16.92
N ARG A 244 -5.26 25.90 15.96
CA ARG A 244 -4.92 24.51 16.29
C ARG A 244 -3.46 24.14 16.28
N GLY A 245 -2.55 25.05 15.96
CA GLY A 245 -1.14 24.69 15.87
C GLY A 245 -0.87 23.54 14.90
N ILE A 246 -1.67 23.42 13.82
CA ILE A 246 -1.42 22.51 12.71
C ILE A 246 -0.03 22.82 12.17
N ASN A 247 0.78 21.81 11.89
CA ASN A 247 2.19 21.95 11.54
C ASN A 247 2.46 22.79 10.29
N SER A 248 1.50 22.89 9.38
CA SER A 248 1.54 23.83 8.27
C SER A 248 0.70 25.08 8.57
N ASP A 249 0.56 25.96 7.62
CA ASP A 249 -0.25 27.18 7.65
C ASP A 249 -1.64 26.95 8.30
N GLY A 250 -1.80 27.09 9.59
CA GLY A 250 -3.00 26.78 10.35
C GLY A 250 -4.30 27.43 9.89
N GLY A 251 -4.44 27.74 8.63
CA GLY A 251 -5.57 28.40 8.00
C GLY A 251 -5.37 29.92 7.80
N PRO A 252 -6.35 30.66 7.31
CA PRO A 252 -7.70 30.19 6.98
C PRO A 252 -7.73 29.30 5.74
N PHE A 253 -8.43 28.17 5.83
CA PHE A 253 -8.61 27.27 4.67
C PHE A 253 -9.62 27.84 3.67
N SER A 254 -9.38 27.57 2.38
CA SER A 254 -10.31 27.93 1.33
C SER A 254 -11.66 27.22 1.51
N PRO A 255 -12.80 27.87 1.20
CA PRO A 255 -14.13 27.27 1.31
C PRO A 255 -14.31 25.96 0.53
N GLU A 256 -13.49 25.73 -0.51
CA GLU A 256 -13.49 24.49 -1.29
C GLU A 256 -12.97 23.27 -0.52
N ILE A 257 -12.21 23.48 0.56
CA ILE A 257 -11.61 22.39 1.33
C ILE A 257 -12.64 21.77 2.25
N SER A 258 -12.92 20.49 2.06
CA SER A 258 -13.89 19.73 2.86
C SER A 258 -13.25 18.94 3.98
N PHE A 259 -11.95 18.64 3.88
CA PHE A 259 -11.20 17.83 4.83
C PHE A 259 -9.71 18.13 4.67
N VAL A 260 -9.00 18.24 5.77
CA VAL A 260 -7.54 18.38 5.81
C VAL A 260 -6.94 17.25 6.62
N ASN A 261 -5.83 16.75 6.13
CA ASN A 261 -4.95 15.84 6.82
C ASN A 261 -3.57 16.49 6.82
N ASP A 262 -3.11 16.97 7.97
CA ASP A 262 -1.81 17.62 8.12
C ASP A 262 -1.07 16.89 9.25
N VAL A 263 -0.25 15.94 8.87
CA VAL A 263 0.39 15.00 9.80
C VAL A 263 1.86 14.85 9.52
N THR A 264 2.63 14.65 10.58
CA THR A 264 4.03 14.24 10.53
C THR A 264 4.18 12.93 11.29
N HIS A 265 4.76 11.96 10.64
CA HIS A 265 5.04 10.64 11.19
C HIS A 265 6.56 10.42 11.21
N THR A 266 7.15 10.31 12.38
CA THR A 266 8.58 10.06 12.56
C THR A 266 8.77 8.69 13.18
N ILE A 267 9.62 7.87 12.60
CA ILE A 267 10.02 6.57 13.12
C ILE A 267 11.53 6.62 13.36
N GLU A 268 11.92 6.46 14.62
CA GLU A 268 13.32 6.34 15.01
C GLU A 268 13.62 4.90 15.44
N GLN A 269 14.71 4.33 14.97
CA GLN A 269 15.14 2.98 15.36
C GLN A 269 16.61 2.96 15.74
N ILE A 270 16.91 2.35 16.87
CA ILE A 270 18.26 1.92 17.23
C ILE A 270 18.30 0.41 17.39
N ALA A 271 19.35 -0.25 16.91
CA ALA A 271 19.53 -1.67 17.10
C ALA A 271 20.99 -2.06 17.34
N VAL A 272 21.17 -3.14 18.08
CA VAL A 272 22.45 -3.83 18.26
C VAL A 272 22.27 -5.28 17.86
N PHE A 273 23.15 -5.76 16.99
CA PHE A 273 23.07 -7.12 16.50
C PHE A 273 24.39 -7.86 16.52
N GLY A 274 24.29 -9.17 16.57
CA GLY A 274 25.46 -10.05 16.47
C GLY A 274 25.07 -11.41 15.92
N GLN A 275 25.99 -12.00 15.13
CA GLN A 275 25.86 -13.34 14.59
C GLN A 275 27.18 -14.09 14.75
N LEU A 276 27.10 -15.30 15.27
CA LEU A 276 28.24 -16.20 15.44
C LEU A 276 28.04 -17.44 14.58
N GLY A 277 28.91 -17.65 13.62
CA GLY A 277 29.08 -18.89 12.86
C GLY A 277 30.15 -19.76 13.51
N TYR A 278 29.92 -21.08 13.55
CA TYR A 278 30.85 -22.07 14.05
C TYR A 278 30.95 -23.27 13.11
N GLU A 279 32.14 -23.53 12.57
CA GLU A 279 32.43 -24.72 11.77
C GLU A 279 32.57 -25.94 12.70
N ILE A 280 31.48 -26.73 12.85
CA ILE A 280 31.46 -27.94 13.65
C ILE A 280 32.39 -29.00 13.05
N THR A 281 32.36 -29.08 11.72
CA THR A 281 33.27 -29.88 10.89
C THR A 281 33.59 -29.11 9.61
N ASP A 282 34.53 -29.57 8.79
CA ASP A 282 34.84 -28.95 7.50
C ASP A 282 33.63 -28.83 6.55
N THR A 283 32.55 -29.56 6.82
CA THR A 283 31.35 -29.62 5.99
C THR A 283 30.07 -29.11 6.70
N LEU A 284 30.11 -28.88 8.01
CA LEU A 284 28.95 -28.53 8.80
C LEU A 284 29.20 -27.25 9.58
N THR A 285 28.43 -26.21 9.31
CA THR A 285 28.48 -24.92 10.00
C THR A 285 27.16 -24.65 10.72
N ALA A 286 27.23 -24.23 11.98
CA ALA A 286 26.07 -23.74 12.74
C ALA A 286 26.18 -22.23 12.91
N THR A 287 25.07 -21.55 12.85
CA THR A 287 24.96 -20.09 13.04
C THR A 287 23.92 -19.77 14.10
N ILE A 288 24.25 -18.83 15.00
CA ILE A 288 23.31 -18.22 15.94
C ILE A 288 23.43 -16.71 15.81
N GLY A 289 22.30 -16.02 15.75
CA GLY A 289 22.23 -14.56 15.70
C GLY A 289 21.17 -14.03 16.64
N ALA A 290 21.37 -12.79 17.09
CA ALA A 290 20.39 -12.02 17.85
C ALA A 290 20.47 -10.55 17.44
N ARG A 291 19.33 -9.86 17.45
CA ARG A 291 19.20 -8.42 17.24
C ARG A 291 18.23 -7.87 18.26
N TRP A 292 18.73 -7.03 19.15
CA TRP A 292 17.90 -6.16 19.96
C TRP A 292 17.64 -4.86 19.21
N TYR A 293 16.41 -4.36 19.31
CA TYR A 293 16.01 -3.09 18.72
C TYR A 293 15.10 -2.32 19.69
N GLN A 294 15.08 -1.01 19.51
CA GLN A 294 14.08 -0.10 20.05
C GLN A 294 13.58 0.77 18.91
N ILE A 295 12.29 0.96 18.83
CA ILE A 295 11.61 1.80 17.85
C ILE A 295 10.72 2.77 18.61
N ASP A 296 10.88 4.06 18.29
CA ASP A 296 10.01 5.14 18.72
C ASP A 296 9.16 5.57 17.51
N ASP A 297 7.85 5.39 17.60
CA ASP A 297 6.85 5.84 16.63
C ASP A 297 6.23 7.13 17.15
N ILE A 298 6.42 8.23 16.41
CA ILE A 298 6.01 9.57 16.79
C ILE A 298 5.04 10.08 15.73
N TYR A 299 3.77 10.24 16.10
CA TYR A 299 2.73 10.72 15.20
C TYR A 299 2.18 12.06 15.71
N ARG A 300 2.27 13.10 14.88
CA ARG A 300 1.87 14.46 15.24
C ARG A 300 1.03 15.10 14.15
N GLY A 301 0.30 16.13 14.50
CA GLY A 301 -0.48 16.93 13.59
C GLY A 301 -1.98 16.80 13.78
N ALA A 302 -2.76 17.14 12.76
CA ALA A 302 -4.20 17.18 12.84
C ALA A 302 -4.88 16.63 11.60
N THR A 303 -5.97 15.93 11.83
CA THR A 303 -6.95 15.57 10.79
C THR A 303 -8.26 16.24 11.11
N SER A 304 -8.84 16.95 10.17
CA SER A 304 -10.02 17.78 10.46
C SER A 304 -10.99 17.85 9.29
N THR A 305 -12.27 17.87 9.61
CA THR A 305 -13.35 18.07 8.64
C THR A 305 -14.03 19.42 8.89
N ARG A 306 -14.83 19.90 7.95
CA ARG A 306 -15.69 21.08 8.13
C ARG A 306 -16.68 20.93 9.27
N ASP A 307 -17.03 19.70 9.61
CA ASP A 307 -18.04 19.38 10.60
C ASP A 307 -17.45 19.28 12.01
N VAL A 308 -16.47 20.13 12.31
CA VAL A 308 -15.85 20.18 13.63
C VAL A 308 -16.88 20.58 14.70
N THR A 309 -17.85 21.43 14.33
CA THR A 309 -18.89 21.86 15.26
C THR A 309 -19.75 20.69 15.71
N SER A 310 -20.10 19.77 14.82
CA SER A 310 -20.87 18.58 15.19
C SER A 310 -20.07 17.61 16.05
N ARG A 311 -18.75 17.53 15.88
CA ARG A 311 -17.89 16.72 16.75
C ARG A 311 -17.78 17.29 18.16
N LEU A 312 -17.63 18.61 18.30
CA LEU A 312 -17.67 19.29 19.60
C LEU A 312 -19.03 19.15 20.29
N GLU A 313 -20.12 19.23 19.52
CA GLU A 313 -21.48 18.98 20.03
C GLU A 313 -21.67 17.52 20.45
N ALA A 314 -21.17 16.55 19.64
CA ALA A 314 -21.22 15.15 19.97
C ALA A 314 -20.41 14.81 21.23
N TYR A 315 -19.25 15.44 21.41
CA TYR A 315 -18.48 15.32 22.64
C TYR A 315 -19.26 15.90 23.86
N GLY A 316 -19.82 17.11 23.73
CA GLY A 316 -20.66 17.73 24.77
C GLY A 316 -21.93 16.93 25.09
N GLN A 317 -22.37 16.05 24.19
CA GLN A 317 -23.51 15.15 24.38
C GLN A 317 -23.11 13.76 24.90
N GLY A 318 -21.81 13.52 25.14
CA GLY A 318 -21.31 12.25 25.64
C GLY A 318 -21.24 11.12 24.59
N VAL A 319 -21.26 11.48 23.30
CA VAL A 319 -21.14 10.53 22.19
C VAL A 319 -19.68 10.09 21.97
N LEU A 320 -18.73 10.96 22.27
CA LEU A 320 -17.31 10.61 22.33
C LEU A 320 -16.97 10.12 23.74
N ASP A 321 -16.24 9.01 23.86
CA ASP A 321 -15.90 8.44 25.16
C ASP A 321 -14.90 9.33 25.92
N PRO A 322 -15.29 9.86 27.08
CA PRO A 322 -14.36 10.59 27.93
C PRO A 322 -13.12 9.77 28.30
N ALA A 323 -13.22 8.43 28.36
CA ALA A 323 -12.13 7.57 28.79
C ALA A 323 -10.89 7.62 27.88
N VAL A 324 -11.08 7.94 26.60
CA VAL A 324 -9.94 8.15 25.67
C VAL A 324 -9.12 9.38 26.10
N TYR A 325 -9.76 10.37 26.68
CA TYR A 325 -9.14 11.63 27.12
C TYR A 325 -8.92 11.68 28.65
N ASP A 326 -9.44 10.72 29.40
CA ASP A 326 -9.18 10.60 30.84
C ASP A 326 -7.69 10.40 31.13
N GLY A 327 -6.96 9.73 30.24
CA GLY A 327 -5.50 9.60 30.29
C GLY A 327 -4.77 10.95 30.17
N LEU A 328 -5.39 11.96 29.55
CA LEU A 328 -4.87 13.32 29.44
C LEU A 328 -5.23 14.21 30.63
N GLY A 329 -6.05 13.72 31.58
CA GLY A 329 -6.50 14.49 32.73
C GLY A 329 -7.46 15.64 32.39
N LEU A 330 -8.10 15.61 31.23
CA LEU A 330 -9.04 16.62 30.75
C LEU A 330 -10.48 16.16 31.01
N ASP A 331 -11.31 17.04 31.55
CA ASP A 331 -12.76 16.88 31.55
C ASP A 331 -13.37 17.31 30.21
N GLY A 332 -14.65 17.06 30.01
CA GLY A 332 -15.33 17.36 28.76
C GLY A 332 -15.14 18.78 28.23
N GLN A 333 -15.13 19.77 29.11
CA GLN A 333 -14.86 21.16 28.72
C GLN A 333 -13.37 21.35 28.42
N GLY A 334 -12.50 20.72 29.19
CA GLY A 334 -11.06 20.77 28.97
C GLY A 334 -10.64 20.23 27.61
N VAL A 335 -11.30 19.17 27.11
CA VAL A 335 -11.08 18.66 25.75
C VAL A 335 -11.53 19.67 24.69
N VAL A 336 -12.72 20.27 24.88
CA VAL A 336 -13.21 21.34 23.98
C VAL A 336 -12.24 22.50 23.94
N ASP A 337 -11.78 22.96 25.11
CA ASP A 337 -10.82 24.05 25.23
C ASP A 337 -9.48 23.70 24.57
N ALA A 338 -8.99 22.48 24.78
CA ALA A 338 -7.74 21.98 24.20
C ALA A 338 -7.81 21.80 22.66
N ILE A 339 -8.98 21.42 22.13
CA ILE A 339 -9.21 21.42 20.68
C ILE A 339 -9.24 22.86 20.14
N GLN A 340 -9.83 23.79 20.87
CA GLN A 340 -9.94 25.19 20.44
C GLN A 340 -8.64 25.96 20.53
N ASP A 341 -7.81 25.68 21.52
CA ASP A 341 -6.52 26.34 21.69
C ASP A 341 -5.35 25.60 20.99
N GLY A 342 -5.64 24.46 20.33
CA GLY A 342 -4.65 23.68 19.59
C GLY A 342 -3.69 22.88 20.45
N SER A 343 -3.94 22.75 21.75
CA SER A 343 -3.09 21.97 22.65
C SER A 343 -3.39 20.47 22.63
N LEU A 344 -4.53 20.04 22.05
CA LEU A 344 -4.87 18.64 21.84
C LEU A 344 -4.45 18.22 20.44
N GLU A 345 -3.36 17.49 20.35
CA GLU A 345 -2.87 16.86 19.13
C GLU A 345 -3.56 15.51 18.92
N ILE A 346 -3.74 15.12 17.64
CA ILE A 346 -4.27 13.80 17.30
C ILE A 346 -3.12 12.78 17.48
N GLY A 347 -3.41 11.67 18.17
CA GLY A 347 -2.46 10.59 18.36
C GLY A 347 -1.57 10.68 19.61
N LEU A 348 -1.96 11.46 20.63
CA LEU A 348 -1.31 11.43 21.94
C LEU A 348 -1.53 10.06 22.59
N LEU A 349 -0.51 9.18 22.53
CA LEU A 349 -0.59 7.82 23.05
C LEU A 349 -0.32 7.74 24.55
N ASP A 350 0.71 8.42 25.05
CA ASP A 350 1.12 8.40 26.45
C ASP A 350 1.28 9.81 27.07
N GLY A 351 0.61 10.82 26.51
CA GLY A 351 0.76 12.20 26.94
C GLY A 351 1.98 12.93 26.37
N ASP A 352 2.88 12.22 25.70
CA ASP A 352 4.04 12.78 24.97
C ASP A 352 3.98 12.51 23.45
N GLY A 353 3.01 11.71 22.98
CA GLY A 353 2.82 11.41 21.56
C GLY A 353 3.83 10.42 20.98
N VAL A 354 4.51 9.65 21.84
CA VAL A 354 5.53 8.67 21.43
C VAL A 354 5.08 7.26 21.83
N LEU A 355 5.09 6.35 20.87
CA LEU A 355 4.92 4.90 21.12
C LEU A 355 6.28 4.23 21.01
N THR A 356 6.82 3.77 22.15
CA THR A 356 8.09 3.06 22.19
C THR A 356 7.85 1.55 22.28
N VAL A 357 8.51 0.81 21.38
CA VAL A 357 8.56 -0.66 21.43
C VAL A 357 10.01 -1.14 21.38
N ASP A 358 10.34 -2.14 22.15
CA ASP A 358 11.64 -2.81 22.12
C ASP A 358 11.48 -4.32 22.24
N ASP A 359 12.34 -5.06 21.53
CA ASP A 359 12.37 -6.52 21.62
C ASP A 359 13.70 -7.07 21.10
N THR A 360 13.84 -8.39 21.16
CA THR A 360 15.01 -9.12 20.66
C THR A 360 14.56 -10.28 19.79
N ILE A 361 14.96 -10.27 18.52
CA ILE A 361 14.72 -11.36 17.57
C ILE A 361 15.95 -12.22 17.41
N PHE A 362 15.71 -13.52 17.13
CA PHE A 362 16.74 -14.54 17.04
C PHE A 362 16.79 -15.19 15.64
N LYS A 363 17.96 -15.77 15.34
CA LYS A 363 18.20 -16.56 14.16
C LYS A 363 19.07 -17.76 14.51
N PHE A 364 18.71 -18.94 13.98
CA PHE A 364 19.49 -20.16 14.06
C PHE A 364 19.63 -20.76 12.66
N GLY A 365 20.83 -21.17 12.29
CA GLY A 365 21.11 -21.75 10.98
C GLY A 365 21.99 -22.97 11.10
N LEU A 366 21.81 -23.90 10.18
CA LEU A 366 22.66 -25.07 9.98
C LEU A 366 22.90 -25.28 8.50
N ASP A 367 24.14 -25.20 8.07
CA ASP A 367 24.60 -25.38 6.68
C ASP A 367 25.42 -26.65 6.59
N TRP A 368 25.03 -27.58 5.73
CA TRP A 368 25.74 -28.81 5.48
C TRP A 368 26.17 -28.95 4.01
N LYS A 369 27.48 -28.84 3.77
CA LYS A 369 28.10 -29.14 2.48
C LYS A 369 28.17 -30.66 2.31
N VAL A 370 27.17 -31.24 1.64
CA VAL A 370 27.11 -32.69 1.38
C VAL A 370 28.31 -33.14 0.53
N ASN A 371 28.69 -32.29 -0.43
CA ASN A 371 29.89 -32.37 -1.24
C ASN A 371 30.22 -30.96 -1.81
N GLU A 372 31.20 -30.85 -2.68
CA GLU A 372 31.64 -29.56 -3.27
C GLU A 372 30.55 -28.86 -4.09
N ASN A 373 29.53 -29.58 -4.55
CA ASN A 373 28.50 -29.09 -5.45
C ASN A 373 27.12 -28.95 -4.77
N VAL A 374 26.94 -29.50 -3.56
CA VAL A 374 25.62 -29.57 -2.91
C VAL A 374 25.67 -29.07 -1.47
N LEU A 375 24.90 -28.05 -1.17
CA LEU A 375 24.64 -27.51 0.14
C LEU A 375 23.20 -27.81 0.54
N LEU A 376 22.99 -28.38 1.71
CA LEU A 376 21.71 -28.42 2.41
C LEU A 376 21.74 -27.40 3.55
N PHE A 377 20.63 -26.75 3.82
CA PHE A 377 20.51 -25.83 4.93
C PHE A 377 19.18 -25.98 5.65
N ALA A 378 19.17 -25.59 6.93
CA ALA A 378 17.98 -25.41 7.72
C ALA A 378 18.11 -24.11 8.52
N ASN A 379 17.09 -23.28 8.51
CA ASN A 379 17.06 -22.00 9.21
C ASN A 379 15.79 -21.87 10.06
N TYR A 380 15.93 -21.25 11.21
CA TYR A 380 14.87 -20.61 11.95
C TYR A 380 15.21 -19.13 12.08
N SER A 381 14.23 -18.27 11.88
CA SER A 381 14.40 -16.82 12.07
C SER A 381 13.11 -16.18 12.51
N GLU A 382 13.25 -15.20 13.39
CA GLU A 382 12.16 -14.34 13.84
C GLU A 382 12.18 -13.02 13.06
N GLY A 383 10.99 -12.47 12.83
CA GLY A 383 10.78 -11.18 12.19
C GLY A 383 9.63 -10.43 12.87
N PHE A 384 9.47 -9.16 12.55
CA PHE A 384 8.36 -8.36 13.07
C PHE A 384 8.04 -7.19 12.13
N ARG A 385 6.82 -6.63 12.27
CA ARG A 385 6.49 -5.29 11.80
C ARG A 385 6.18 -4.40 13.01
N PRO A 386 6.68 -3.16 13.05
CA PRO A 386 6.40 -2.25 14.14
C PRO A 386 4.90 -1.91 14.23
N PRO A 387 4.42 -1.44 15.39
CA PRO A 387 3.07 -0.94 15.52
C PRO A 387 2.83 0.24 14.57
N VAL A 388 1.57 0.47 14.22
CA VAL A 388 1.15 1.59 13.38
C VAL A 388 0.17 2.44 14.17
N THR A 389 0.50 3.70 14.38
CA THR A 389 -0.41 4.67 14.99
C THR A 389 -1.52 5.05 14.01
N ASN A 390 -2.76 4.97 14.47
CA ASN A 390 -3.93 5.32 13.69
C ASN A 390 -4.37 6.76 13.95
N ARG A 391 -4.60 7.51 12.89
CA ARG A 391 -5.30 8.78 13.01
C ARG A 391 -6.75 8.52 13.45
N LEU A 392 -7.29 9.40 14.28
CA LEU A 392 -8.62 9.27 14.91
C LEU A 392 -8.76 8.00 15.78
N GLY A 393 -7.66 7.49 16.31
CA GLY A 393 -7.70 6.42 17.31
C GLY A 393 -8.57 6.79 18.49
N GLY A 394 -9.36 5.83 18.97
CA GLY A 394 -10.32 6.01 20.06
C GLY A 394 -11.71 6.51 19.63
N ASP A 395 -11.89 6.96 18.39
CA ASP A 395 -13.21 7.38 17.90
C ASP A 395 -14.19 6.20 17.89
N ALA A 396 -15.38 6.44 18.44
CA ALA A 396 -16.46 5.46 18.45
C ALA A 396 -17.08 5.30 17.07
N ALA A 397 -17.66 4.10 16.85
CA ALA A 397 -18.46 3.84 15.68
C ALA A 397 -19.67 4.79 15.55
N ALA A 398 -19.91 5.47 14.36
CA ALA A 398 -21.06 6.37 14.12
C ALA A 398 -22.40 5.62 14.13
N ASN A 399 -22.37 4.33 13.87
CA ASN A 399 -23.53 3.45 13.99
C ASN A 399 -23.39 2.60 15.24
N ASP A 400 -23.75 3.15 16.38
CA ASP A 400 -23.81 2.48 17.69
C ASP A 400 -24.91 1.39 17.74
N THR A 401 -25.11 0.64 16.66
CA THR A 401 -26.15 -0.39 16.56
C THR A 401 -25.62 -1.68 15.93
N GLY A 402 -26.00 -2.81 16.54
CA GLY A 402 -25.67 -4.14 16.01
C GLY A 402 -24.27 -4.61 16.40
N ALA A 403 -23.54 -5.19 15.45
CA ALA A 403 -22.21 -5.77 15.69
C ALA A 403 -21.11 -4.71 15.97
N PHE A 404 -21.41 -3.46 15.77
CA PHE A 404 -20.47 -2.33 15.97
C PHE A 404 -20.81 -1.46 17.19
N ALA A 405 -21.84 -1.85 17.97
CA ALA A 405 -22.14 -1.20 19.23
C ALA A 405 -20.90 -1.32 20.11
N ASP A 406 -20.17 -0.46 20.49
CA ASP A 406 -18.94 -0.49 21.30
C ASP A 406 -17.61 -0.60 20.49
N PHE A 407 -17.65 -0.73 19.14
CA PHE A 407 -16.41 -0.69 18.39
C PHE A 407 -15.76 0.70 18.38
N ARG A 408 -14.45 0.72 18.58
CA ARG A 408 -13.61 1.92 18.48
C ARG A 408 -12.45 1.68 17.55
N VAL A 409 -12.07 2.72 16.82
CA VAL A 409 -10.83 2.68 16.05
C VAL A 409 -9.67 2.49 17.02
N PRO A 410 -8.84 1.45 16.89
CA PRO A 410 -7.69 1.28 17.75
C PRO A 410 -6.75 2.49 17.63
N VAL A 411 -6.22 2.96 18.74
CA VAL A 411 -5.28 4.08 18.76
C VAL A 411 -4.02 3.72 17.97
N TYR A 412 -3.57 2.47 18.11
CA TYR A 412 -2.49 1.87 17.34
C TYR A 412 -2.71 0.36 17.18
N SER A 413 -2.16 -0.22 16.14
CA SER A 413 -2.01 -1.67 16.05
C SER A 413 -0.82 -2.12 16.89
N THR A 414 -0.87 -3.32 17.48
CA THR A 414 0.30 -3.92 18.14
C THR A 414 1.30 -4.45 17.11
N THR A 415 2.55 -4.63 17.51
CA THR A 415 3.58 -5.31 16.71
C THR A 415 3.09 -6.69 16.31
N ASP A 416 3.16 -7.04 15.03
CA ASP A 416 3.04 -8.43 14.63
C ASP A 416 4.41 -9.12 14.57
N THR A 417 4.43 -10.42 14.81
CA THR A 417 5.65 -11.22 14.82
C THR A 417 5.57 -12.39 13.85
N LEU A 418 6.71 -12.77 13.32
CA LEU A 418 6.87 -13.87 12.38
C LEU A 418 7.91 -14.86 12.89
N ASP A 419 7.52 -16.12 13.01
CA ASP A 419 8.41 -17.26 13.18
C ASP A 419 8.55 -18.02 11.87
N ASN A 420 9.75 -18.07 11.30
CA ASN A 420 10.01 -18.67 10.00
C ASN A 420 10.95 -19.88 10.10
N TYR A 421 10.52 -21.00 9.56
CA TYR A 421 11.26 -22.27 9.48
C TYR A 421 11.51 -22.62 8.04
N GLU A 422 12.76 -22.84 7.68
CA GLU A 422 13.17 -23.17 6.32
C GLU A 422 14.04 -24.43 6.28
N ILE A 423 13.87 -25.20 5.23
CA ILE A 423 14.80 -26.24 4.82
C ILE A 423 15.05 -26.13 3.31
N GLY A 424 16.31 -26.18 2.90
CA GLY A 424 16.59 -25.95 1.50
C GLY A 424 17.83 -26.68 0.98
N LEU A 425 17.90 -26.66 -0.33
CA LEU A 425 18.95 -27.24 -1.15
C LEU A 425 19.49 -26.18 -2.11
N LYS A 426 20.83 -26.08 -2.21
CA LYS A 426 21.51 -25.38 -3.31
C LYS A 426 22.50 -26.36 -3.96
N GLY A 427 22.37 -26.59 -5.27
CA GLY A 427 23.19 -27.59 -5.90
C GLY A 427 23.50 -27.37 -7.38
N ASP A 428 24.72 -27.69 -7.74
CA ASP A 428 25.18 -27.79 -9.11
C ASP A 428 25.28 -29.29 -9.50
N PHE A 429 24.52 -29.69 -10.51
CA PHE A 429 24.37 -31.06 -10.96
C PHE A 429 24.85 -31.20 -12.40
N LEU A 430 25.08 -32.44 -12.83
CA LEU A 430 25.49 -32.74 -14.20
C LEU A 430 26.74 -31.97 -14.64
N ASP A 431 27.77 -31.96 -13.81
CA ASP A 431 29.04 -31.24 -14.05
C ASP A 431 28.84 -29.72 -14.23
N GLY A 432 27.88 -29.11 -13.48
CA GLY A 432 27.60 -27.68 -13.52
C GLY A 432 26.61 -27.24 -14.63
N ILE A 433 26.10 -28.19 -15.41
CA ILE A 433 25.09 -27.90 -16.46
C ILE A 433 23.73 -27.54 -15.87
N LEU A 434 23.40 -28.08 -14.70
CA LEU A 434 22.12 -27.87 -14.05
C LEU A 434 22.34 -27.35 -12.64
N ARG A 435 21.88 -26.11 -12.40
CA ARG A 435 21.79 -25.51 -11.04
C ARG A 435 20.35 -25.57 -10.55
N VAL A 436 20.16 -26.02 -9.33
CA VAL A 436 18.86 -26.07 -8.65
C VAL A 436 19.01 -25.50 -7.25
N ASN A 437 18.21 -24.49 -6.94
CA ASN A 437 17.98 -24.02 -5.58
C ASN A 437 16.52 -24.24 -5.25
N ALA A 438 16.23 -24.81 -4.09
CA ALA A 438 14.86 -25.04 -3.63
C ALA A 438 14.80 -24.90 -2.12
N THR A 439 13.75 -24.24 -1.64
CA THR A 439 13.47 -24.01 -0.22
C THR A 439 12.02 -24.35 0.06
N GLY A 440 11.79 -25.24 1.02
CA GLY A 440 10.50 -25.40 1.66
C GLY A 440 10.46 -24.57 2.94
N TYR A 441 9.38 -23.87 3.18
CA TYR A 441 9.23 -23.01 4.34
C TYR A 441 7.85 -23.15 5.01
N TYR A 442 7.83 -22.83 6.29
CA TYR A 442 6.65 -22.70 7.12
C TYR A 442 6.83 -21.48 8.02
N SER A 443 5.86 -20.57 7.98
CA SER A 443 5.89 -19.34 8.77
C SER A 443 4.60 -19.20 9.56
N GLU A 444 4.74 -18.86 10.84
CA GLU A 444 3.66 -18.50 11.74
C GLU A 444 3.69 -16.99 11.95
N ILE A 445 2.58 -16.32 11.73
CA ILE A 445 2.42 -14.87 11.93
C ILE A 445 1.44 -14.70 13.09
N SER A 446 1.90 -14.08 14.17
CA SER A 446 1.05 -13.75 15.31
C SER A 446 0.64 -12.28 15.24
N ASP A 447 -0.61 -12.00 15.62
CA ASP A 447 -1.18 -10.65 15.64
C ASP A 447 -1.09 -9.91 14.28
N LEU A 448 -1.35 -10.60 13.16
CA LEU A 448 -1.24 -10.08 11.80
C LEU A 448 -1.91 -8.71 11.65
N GLN A 449 -1.11 -7.70 11.33
CA GLN A 449 -1.60 -6.36 11.02
C GLN A 449 -2.21 -6.31 9.62
N THR A 450 -3.35 -5.64 9.48
CA THR A 450 -3.95 -5.33 8.18
C THR A 450 -4.58 -3.95 8.18
N SER A 451 -4.46 -3.24 7.08
CA SER A 451 -5.21 -2.02 6.85
C SER A 451 -6.63 -2.37 6.43
N ARG A 452 -7.60 -1.70 7.01
CA ARG A 452 -9.00 -1.88 6.65
C ARG A 452 -9.71 -0.55 6.46
N PHE A 453 -10.62 -0.54 5.52
CA PHE A 453 -11.57 0.51 5.30
C PHE A 453 -12.95 -0.08 5.53
N ASP A 454 -13.65 0.40 6.54
CA ASP A 454 -15.00 -0.03 6.85
C ASP A 454 -16.00 1.05 6.45
N PRO A 455 -16.75 0.86 5.36
CA PRO A 455 -17.74 1.83 4.91
C PRO A 455 -18.97 1.92 5.83
N ALA A 456 -19.20 0.92 6.70
CA ALA A 456 -20.19 1.01 7.77
C ALA A 456 -19.65 1.80 8.96
N ASN A 457 -18.36 2.00 8.99
CA ASN A 457 -17.67 2.72 10.03
C ASN A 457 -17.74 4.22 9.76
N ILE A 458 -17.61 4.93 10.69
CA ILE A 458 -17.87 6.22 11.21
C ILE A 458 -16.97 7.26 10.70
N SER A 459 -15.73 6.92 10.50
CA SER A 459 -14.74 7.91 10.17
C SER A 459 -14.39 7.91 8.68
N PHE A 460 -14.88 6.96 7.90
CA PHE A 460 -14.54 6.79 6.49
C PHE A 460 -13.03 6.79 6.23
N LEU A 461 -12.26 6.28 7.17
CA LEU A 461 -10.82 6.29 7.15
C LEU A 461 -10.28 4.87 7.07
N VAL A 462 -9.15 4.75 6.39
CA VAL A 462 -8.32 3.55 6.47
C VAL A 462 -7.57 3.60 7.79
N PHE A 463 -7.61 2.50 8.54
CA PHE A 463 -6.83 2.31 9.75
C PHE A 463 -6.24 0.90 9.79
N THR A 464 -5.20 0.71 10.59
CA THR A 464 -4.52 -0.57 10.77
C THR A 464 -4.97 -1.22 12.06
N ASP A 465 -5.22 -2.52 12.01
CA ASP A 465 -5.68 -3.31 13.14
C ASP A 465 -5.03 -4.70 13.09
N ASN A 466 -4.97 -5.39 14.25
CA ASN A 466 -4.47 -6.76 14.32
C ASN A 466 -5.65 -7.73 14.13
N VAL A 467 -5.64 -8.46 13.02
CA VAL A 467 -6.77 -9.32 12.61
C VAL A 467 -6.80 -10.63 13.37
N GLY A 468 -5.63 -11.19 13.68
CA GLY A 468 -5.45 -12.50 14.28
C GLY A 468 -4.17 -13.16 13.82
N ASP A 469 -4.08 -14.48 13.91
CA ASP A 469 -2.88 -15.22 13.53
C ASP A 469 -3.05 -15.88 12.16
N ALA A 470 -1.94 -16.02 11.44
CA ALA A 470 -1.92 -16.64 10.13
C ALA A 470 -0.75 -17.62 9.97
N GLU A 471 -0.94 -18.60 9.11
CA GLU A 471 0.10 -19.52 8.67
C GLU A 471 0.37 -19.35 7.18
N VAL A 472 1.66 -19.47 6.83
CA VAL A 472 2.13 -19.43 5.44
C VAL A 472 3.09 -20.60 5.23
N LYS A 473 2.83 -21.45 4.25
CA LYS A 473 3.72 -22.56 3.92
C LYS A 473 3.88 -22.70 2.42
N GLY A 474 5.07 -23.06 2.00
CA GLY A 474 5.31 -23.15 0.57
C GLY A 474 6.64 -23.76 0.19
N ILE A 475 6.84 -23.78 -1.12
CA ILE A 475 8.08 -24.21 -1.77
C ILE A 475 8.43 -23.20 -2.84
N ASP A 476 9.62 -22.62 -2.73
CA ASP A 476 10.22 -21.78 -3.76
C ASP A 476 11.39 -22.54 -4.42
N ALA A 477 11.47 -22.46 -5.73
CA ALA A 477 12.59 -23.04 -6.45
C ALA A 477 12.99 -22.19 -7.65
N ASP A 478 14.30 -22.17 -7.91
CA ASP A 478 14.88 -21.64 -9.13
C ASP A 478 15.83 -22.67 -9.77
N ILE A 479 15.79 -22.74 -11.09
CA ILE A 479 16.52 -23.71 -11.91
C ILE A 479 17.19 -22.95 -13.05
N THR A 480 18.50 -23.15 -13.21
CA THR A 480 19.25 -22.75 -14.40
C THR A 480 19.76 -23.98 -15.09
N TRP A 481 19.42 -24.16 -16.35
CA TRP A 481 19.81 -25.32 -17.15
C TRP A 481 20.49 -24.88 -18.46
N LEU A 482 21.74 -25.25 -18.62
CA LEU A 482 22.49 -25.16 -19.87
C LEU A 482 22.13 -26.36 -20.76
N ALA A 483 20.93 -26.31 -21.38
CA ALA A 483 20.36 -27.45 -22.10
C ALA A 483 21.22 -27.90 -23.30
N THR A 484 21.92 -26.95 -23.92
CA THR A 484 22.99 -27.16 -24.90
C THR A 484 24.03 -26.06 -24.76
N ASP A 485 25.15 -26.15 -25.49
CA ASP A 485 26.18 -25.09 -25.51
C ASP A 485 25.59 -23.70 -25.89
N ASN A 486 24.45 -23.69 -26.57
CA ASN A 486 23.84 -22.48 -27.10
C ASN A 486 22.46 -22.16 -26.48
N LEU A 487 21.92 -23.02 -25.62
CA LEU A 487 20.59 -22.87 -25.05
C LEU A 487 20.63 -22.85 -23.54
N VAL A 488 20.26 -21.72 -22.95
CA VAL A 488 20.07 -21.53 -21.50
C VAL A 488 18.57 -21.44 -21.19
N ILE A 489 18.12 -22.24 -20.25
CA ILE A 489 16.75 -22.22 -19.73
C ILE A 489 16.81 -21.84 -18.25
N ASN A 490 16.05 -20.83 -17.85
CA ASN A 490 15.82 -20.47 -16.45
C ASN A 490 14.36 -20.68 -16.12
N ALA A 491 14.08 -21.27 -14.98
CA ALA A 491 12.74 -21.41 -14.44
C ALA A 491 12.76 -21.06 -12.96
N ALA A 492 11.73 -20.35 -12.51
CA ALA A 492 11.48 -20.10 -11.09
C ALA A 492 10.01 -20.31 -10.83
N PHE A 493 9.67 -20.88 -9.68
CA PHE A 493 8.27 -21.05 -9.28
C PHE A 493 8.12 -21.04 -7.76
N SER A 494 6.91 -20.64 -7.35
CA SER A 494 6.45 -20.67 -5.97
C SER A 494 5.14 -21.45 -5.91
N VAL A 495 5.05 -22.37 -4.95
CA VAL A 495 3.80 -22.99 -4.51
C VAL A 495 3.54 -22.51 -3.10
N LEU A 496 2.40 -21.89 -2.86
CA LEU A 496 2.09 -21.18 -1.64
C LEU A 496 0.70 -21.60 -1.13
N ASP A 497 0.61 -21.83 0.17
CA ASP A 497 -0.65 -22.05 0.87
C ASP A 497 -0.66 -21.13 2.10
N THR A 498 -1.73 -20.34 2.25
CA THR A 498 -1.86 -19.33 3.30
C THR A 498 -3.21 -19.49 3.98
N GLU A 499 -3.23 -19.36 5.31
CA GLU A 499 -4.46 -19.54 6.09
C GLU A 499 -4.49 -18.59 7.28
N LEU A 500 -5.62 -17.94 7.51
CA LEU A 500 -5.92 -17.25 8.76
C LEU A 500 -6.36 -18.32 9.78
N VAL A 501 -5.55 -18.56 10.81
CA VAL A 501 -5.77 -19.66 11.79
C VAL A 501 -6.51 -19.21 13.04
N SER A 502 -6.45 -17.94 13.36
CA SER A 502 -7.26 -17.32 14.41
C SER A 502 -7.78 -15.95 13.97
N ILE A 503 -8.80 -15.44 14.62
CA ILE A 503 -9.33 -14.11 14.41
C ILE A 503 -9.52 -13.41 15.74
N ASN A 504 -9.18 -12.14 15.80
CA ASN A 504 -9.49 -11.30 16.95
C ASN A 504 -11.01 -11.29 17.15
N PRO A 505 -11.52 -11.65 18.36
CA PRO A 505 -12.96 -11.74 18.62
C PRO A 505 -13.74 -10.45 18.32
N GLU A 506 -13.12 -9.29 18.42
CA GLU A 506 -13.74 -8.00 18.08
C GLU A 506 -13.97 -7.83 16.58
N LEU A 507 -13.27 -8.63 15.76
CA LEU A 507 -13.36 -8.62 14.30
C LEU A 507 -14.16 -9.80 13.74
N GLU A 508 -14.69 -10.66 14.61
CA GLU A 508 -15.50 -11.80 14.18
C GLU A 508 -16.71 -11.33 13.37
N GLY A 509 -16.72 -11.69 12.09
CA GLY A 509 -17.74 -11.29 11.15
C GLY A 509 -17.48 -9.97 10.43
N ILE A 510 -16.40 -9.26 10.68
CA ILE A 510 -15.98 -8.04 9.99
C ILE A 510 -14.86 -8.34 8.99
N ALA A 511 -13.94 -9.22 9.36
CA ALA A 511 -12.86 -9.70 8.50
C ALA A 511 -13.18 -11.08 7.91
N ALA A 512 -12.36 -11.54 6.98
CA ALA A 512 -12.40 -12.92 6.49
C ALA A 512 -12.25 -13.90 7.66
N GLY A 513 -13.05 -14.96 7.68
CA GLY A 513 -13.10 -15.92 8.78
C GLY A 513 -11.85 -16.81 8.85
N VAL A 514 -11.74 -17.57 9.95
CA VAL A 514 -10.71 -18.62 10.10
C VAL A 514 -10.81 -19.61 8.93
N GLY A 515 -9.67 -20.03 8.38
CA GLY A 515 -9.58 -20.86 7.19
C GLY A 515 -9.52 -20.06 5.88
N SER A 516 -9.57 -18.73 5.94
CA SER A 516 -9.47 -17.88 4.75
C SER A 516 -8.03 -17.70 4.30
N GLU A 517 -7.83 -17.68 2.98
CA GLU A 517 -6.56 -17.35 2.35
C GLU A 517 -6.17 -15.88 2.61
N LEU A 518 -4.89 -15.59 2.77
CA LEU A 518 -4.38 -14.23 2.87
C LEU A 518 -4.55 -13.49 1.52
N PRO A 519 -4.72 -12.17 1.53
CA PRO A 519 -4.87 -11.40 0.30
C PRO A 519 -3.60 -11.41 -0.53
N TYR A 520 -3.77 -11.25 -1.85
CA TYR A 520 -2.71 -11.18 -2.85
C TYR A 520 -1.79 -12.40 -2.93
N SER A 521 -2.13 -13.49 -2.26
CA SER A 521 -1.39 -14.76 -2.25
C SER A 521 -1.92 -15.67 -3.35
N ALA A 522 -1.06 -16.06 -4.29
CA ALA A 522 -1.41 -17.01 -5.34
C ALA A 522 -0.89 -18.40 -4.96
N ASP A 523 -1.73 -19.44 -5.03
CA ASP A 523 -1.32 -20.82 -4.73
C ASP A 523 -0.16 -21.30 -5.59
N PHE A 524 -0.05 -20.77 -6.82
CA PHE A 524 1.04 -21.05 -7.72
C PHE A 524 1.38 -19.82 -8.56
N SER A 525 2.67 -19.50 -8.61
CA SER A 525 3.25 -18.54 -9.55
C SER A 525 4.55 -19.08 -10.13
N GLY A 526 4.87 -18.69 -11.35
CA GLY A 526 6.12 -19.15 -11.95
C GLY A 526 6.49 -18.40 -13.22
N ASN A 527 7.78 -18.46 -13.51
CA ASN A 527 8.37 -17.90 -14.71
C ASN A 527 9.27 -18.96 -15.35
N ILE A 528 9.22 -19.05 -16.66
CA ILE A 528 10.19 -19.79 -17.46
C ILE A 528 10.72 -18.90 -18.58
N SER A 529 12.02 -18.88 -18.76
CA SER A 529 12.68 -18.19 -19.87
C SER A 529 13.69 -19.06 -20.57
N ALA A 530 13.83 -18.88 -21.86
CA ALA A 530 14.80 -19.56 -22.68
C ALA A 530 15.54 -18.55 -23.55
N ARG A 531 16.86 -18.67 -23.58
CA ARG A 531 17.74 -17.89 -24.45
C ARG A 531 18.58 -18.83 -25.33
N TYR A 532 18.45 -18.67 -26.65
CA TYR A 532 19.22 -19.39 -27.64
C TYR A 532 20.19 -18.45 -28.35
N PHE A 533 21.50 -18.81 -28.34
CA PHE A 533 22.57 -18.07 -29.00
C PHE A 533 22.92 -18.70 -30.31
N PHE A 534 23.32 -17.91 -31.30
CA PHE A 534 23.81 -18.40 -32.58
C PHE A 534 24.82 -17.42 -33.19
N GLU A 535 25.79 -17.99 -33.89
CA GLU A 535 26.78 -17.18 -34.59
C GLU A 535 26.26 -16.68 -35.94
N LEU A 536 26.59 -15.44 -36.27
CA LEU A 536 26.34 -14.79 -37.54
C LEU A 536 27.64 -14.45 -38.25
N ASP A 537 27.61 -14.30 -39.56
CA ASP A 537 28.79 -13.96 -40.33
C ASP A 537 29.47 -12.68 -39.85
N GLY A 538 30.82 -12.69 -39.86
CA GLY A 538 31.61 -11.49 -39.52
C GLY A 538 31.83 -11.29 -38.02
N GLY A 539 31.77 -12.33 -37.20
CA GLY A 539 32.03 -12.27 -35.76
C GLY A 539 30.90 -11.57 -34.95
N LYS A 540 29.69 -11.69 -35.43
CA LYS A 540 28.46 -11.21 -34.76
C LYS A 540 27.85 -12.39 -34.01
N GLU A 541 27.32 -12.10 -32.83
CA GLU A 541 26.54 -13.04 -32.02
C GLU A 541 25.08 -12.64 -32.02
N GLY A 542 24.20 -13.56 -32.44
CA GLY A 542 22.76 -13.41 -32.38
C GLY A 542 22.16 -14.16 -31.20
N TYR A 543 21.01 -13.75 -30.74
CA TYR A 543 20.22 -14.46 -29.74
C TYR A 543 18.73 -14.30 -29.95
N VAL A 544 17.97 -15.26 -29.47
CA VAL A 544 16.51 -15.20 -29.31
C VAL A 544 16.18 -15.48 -27.86
N ASN A 545 15.35 -14.63 -27.26
CA ASN A 545 14.77 -14.86 -25.95
C ASN A 545 13.28 -15.09 -26.05
N ALA A 546 12.76 -15.98 -25.21
CA ALA A 546 11.34 -16.11 -24.94
C ALA A 546 11.13 -16.29 -23.44
N SER A 547 10.10 -15.70 -22.88
CA SER A 547 9.69 -15.92 -21.49
C SER A 547 8.18 -16.02 -21.35
N LEU A 548 7.74 -16.81 -20.36
CA LEU A 548 6.37 -16.93 -19.93
C LEU A 548 6.32 -16.75 -18.42
N THR A 549 5.40 -15.91 -17.96
CA THR A 549 5.10 -15.72 -16.54
C THR A 549 3.65 -16.08 -16.30
N TYR A 550 3.39 -16.93 -15.32
CA TYR A 550 2.08 -17.31 -14.84
C TYR A 550 1.90 -16.83 -13.40
N THR A 551 0.72 -16.26 -13.11
CA THR A 551 0.28 -15.96 -11.75
C THR A 551 -1.10 -16.54 -11.56
N GLY A 552 -1.29 -17.31 -10.49
CA GLY A 552 -2.57 -17.91 -10.12
C GLY A 552 -3.62 -16.90 -9.67
N ASP A 553 -4.83 -17.37 -9.43
CA ASP A 553 -5.89 -16.56 -8.84
C ASP A 553 -5.47 -16.07 -7.44
N ARG A 554 -5.91 -14.86 -7.07
CA ARG A 554 -5.64 -14.24 -5.78
C ARG A 554 -6.88 -13.53 -5.27
N LEU A 555 -6.99 -13.38 -3.97
CA LEU A 555 -8.06 -12.61 -3.35
C LEU A 555 -7.57 -11.18 -3.04
N ALA A 556 -8.42 -10.20 -3.27
CA ALA A 556 -8.15 -8.81 -2.93
C ALA A 556 -8.64 -8.52 -1.50
N GLY A 557 -7.74 -7.94 -0.67
CA GLY A 557 -8.06 -7.50 0.70
C GLY A 557 -8.45 -8.59 1.69
N MET A 558 -8.30 -8.34 2.98
CA MET A 558 -8.81 -9.19 4.08
C MET A 558 -10.23 -8.82 4.47
N VAL A 559 -10.54 -7.55 4.38
CA VAL A 559 -11.82 -6.96 4.76
C VAL A 559 -12.37 -6.23 3.54
N MET A 560 -13.24 -6.88 2.80
CA MET A 560 -13.92 -6.26 1.65
C MET A 560 -15.36 -6.69 1.61
N ASN A 561 -16.22 -5.71 1.40
CA ASN A 561 -17.62 -5.97 1.06
C ASN A 561 -17.80 -5.81 -0.46
N ALA A 562 -17.29 -6.77 -1.23
CA ALA A 562 -17.38 -6.74 -2.68
C ALA A 562 -18.83 -6.67 -3.19
N TYR A 563 -19.77 -7.29 -2.48
CA TYR A 563 -21.18 -7.19 -2.84
C TYR A 563 -21.74 -5.78 -2.66
N ALA A 564 -21.39 -5.08 -1.57
CA ALA A 564 -21.82 -3.70 -1.38
C ALA A 564 -21.21 -2.77 -2.42
N MET A 565 -19.93 -2.99 -2.80
CA MET A 565 -19.30 -2.24 -3.88
C MET A 565 -19.96 -2.53 -5.23
N GLU A 566 -20.31 -3.77 -5.50
CA GLU A 566 -21.01 -4.16 -6.73
C GLU A 566 -22.41 -3.53 -6.81
N ASP A 567 -23.15 -3.50 -5.70
CA ASP A 567 -24.45 -2.83 -5.63
C ASP A 567 -24.34 -1.32 -5.78
N ALA A 568 -23.33 -0.69 -5.15
CA ALA A 568 -23.03 0.73 -5.35
C ALA A 568 -22.72 1.03 -6.83
N THR A 569 -21.91 0.19 -7.45
CA THR A 569 -21.55 0.28 -8.87
C THR A 569 -22.77 0.17 -9.77
N ARG A 570 -23.66 -0.79 -9.54
CA ARG A 570 -24.93 -0.94 -10.27
C ARG A 570 -25.84 0.26 -10.10
N LEU A 571 -25.87 0.81 -8.89
CA LEU A 571 -26.68 1.99 -8.60
C LEU A 571 -26.19 3.21 -9.38
N ILE A 572 -24.85 3.38 -9.47
CA ILE A 572 -24.23 4.54 -10.12
C ILE A 572 -24.25 4.42 -11.64
N TYR A 573 -23.87 3.25 -12.16
CA TYR A 573 -23.63 3.06 -13.60
C TYR A 573 -24.71 2.23 -14.30
N GLY A 574 -25.70 1.69 -13.56
CA GLY A 574 -26.77 0.82 -14.08
C GLY A 574 -26.33 -0.60 -14.39
N THR A 575 -25.03 -0.89 -14.35
CA THR A 575 -24.45 -2.21 -14.59
C THR A 575 -23.38 -2.47 -13.54
N GLY A 576 -23.21 -3.74 -13.12
CA GLY A 576 -22.13 -4.11 -12.22
C GLY A 576 -20.76 -4.06 -12.89
N SER A 577 -19.73 -4.18 -12.10
CA SER A 577 -18.32 -4.21 -12.55
C SER A 577 -18.00 -5.44 -13.40
N GLY A 578 -18.75 -6.52 -13.25
CA GLY A 578 -18.48 -7.82 -13.87
C GLY A 578 -17.29 -8.57 -13.27
N LEU A 579 -16.69 -8.04 -12.21
CA LEU A 579 -15.59 -8.69 -11.49
C LEU A 579 -16.12 -9.92 -10.76
N LYS A 580 -15.28 -10.96 -10.66
CA LYS A 580 -15.62 -12.17 -9.90
C LYS A 580 -15.48 -11.92 -8.41
N ILE A 581 -16.38 -12.48 -7.63
CA ILE A 581 -16.41 -12.41 -6.18
C ILE A 581 -16.38 -13.83 -5.63
N LYS A 582 -15.51 -14.09 -4.65
CA LYS A 582 -15.54 -15.27 -3.80
C LYS A 582 -16.55 -15.01 -2.69
N ASP A 583 -17.59 -15.83 -2.64
CA ASP A 583 -18.57 -15.82 -1.54
C ASP A 583 -17.93 -16.50 -0.33
N GLU A 584 -17.69 -15.76 0.72
CA GLU A 584 -17.12 -16.27 1.99
C GLU A 584 -18.19 -16.94 2.88
N GLY A 585 -19.44 -17.03 2.40
CA GLY A 585 -20.54 -17.77 3.04
C GLY A 585 -21.10 -17.15 4.31
N ASP A 586 -21.76 -18.00 5.13
CA ASP A 586 -22.37 -17.56 6.41
C ASP A 586 -21.32 -17.23 7.50
N GLU A 587 -20.06 -17.55 7.28
CA GLU A 587 -18.96 -17.27 8.22
C GLU A 587 -18.56 -15.80 8.17
N PHE A 588 -18.77 -15.13 7.03
CA PHE A 588 -18.60 -13.69 6.92
C PHE A 588 -19.84 -12.99 7.52
N LYS A 589 -19.92 -12.96 8.84
CA LYS A 589 -21.00 -12.27 9.58
C LYS A 589 -20.82 -10.74 9.63
N GLY A 590 -19.78 -10.22 8.97
CA GLY A 590 -19.46 -8.82 8.92
C GLY A 590 -20.48 -8.02 8.16
N ALA A 591 -20.46 -6.75 8.40
CA ALA A 591 -21.26 -5.66 7.87
C ALA A 591 -22.37 -6.11 6.91
N THR A 592 -23.47 -6.53 7.47
CA THR A 592 -24.69 -6.72 6.71
C THR A 592 -25.25 -5.36 6.37
N TYR A 593 -25.10 -4.93 5.12
CA TYR A 593 -25.78 -3.74 4.65
C TYR A 593 -27.24 -4.09 4.35
N PRO A 594 -28.20 -3.28 4.80
CA PRO A 594 -29.56 -3.42 4.33
C PRO A 594 -29.56 -3.12 2.82
N GLY A 595 -29.71 -4.15 2.00
CA GLY A 595 -30.02 -3.99 0.58
C GLY A 595 -31.33 -3.23 0.39
N ALA A 596 -31.53 -2.64 -0.78
CA ALA A 596 -32.74 -1.90 -1.13
C ALA A 596 -34.04 -2.68 -0.87
N ASP A 597 -33.98 -3.99 -0.83
CA ASP A 597 -35.12 -4.92 -0.65
C ASP A 597 -35.21 -5.48 0.78
N GLY A 598 -34.39 -5.02 1.72
CA GLY A 598 -34.32 -5.55 3.09
C GLY A 598 -33.62 -6.92 3.16
N GLU A 599 -32.96 -7.36 2.10
CA GLU A 599 -32.06 -8.49 2.14
C GLU A 599 -30.73 -8.10 2.79
N THR A 600 -30.14 -9.05 3.49
CA THR A 600 -28.83 -8.88 4.10
C THR A 600 -27.76 -9.12 3.03
N ILE A 601 -27.02 -8.09 2.65
CA ILE A 601 -25.90 -8.23 1.72
C ILE A 601 -24.75 -8.92 2.47
N ARG A 602 -24.30 -10.06 1.96
CA ARG A 602 -23.19 -10.84 2.53
C ARG A 602 -21.85 -10.27 2.08
N GLY A 603 -20.85 -10.38 2.93
CA GLY A 603 -19.49 -10.04 2.56
C GLY A 603 -18.92 -11.03 1.55
N GLY A 604 -18.03 -10.55 0.72
CA GLY A 604 -17.26 -11.34 -0.22
C GLY A 604 -16.00 -10.58 -0.63
N ARG A 605 -15.03 -11.29 -1.21
CA ARG A 605 -13.79 -10.71 -1.68
C ARG A 605 -13.68 -10.79 -3.20
N TYR A 606 -13.18 -9.75 -3.85
CA TYR A 606 -12.92 -9.81 -5.28
C TYR A 606 -11.81 -10.80 -5.60
N ILE A 607 -11.98 -11.55 -6.70
CA ILE A 607 -10.98 -12.46 -7.26
C ILE A 607 -10.17 -11.72 -8.31
N GLN A 608 -8.87 -11.66 -8.13
CA GLN A 608 -7.92 -11.28 -9.16
C GLN A 608 -7.57 -12.54 -9.96
N GLU A 609 -8.16 -12.65 -11.16
CA GLU A 609 -8.05 -13.86 -11.98
C GLU A 609 -6.61 -14.14 -12.43
N SER A 610 -6.30 -15.42 -12.54
CA SER A 610 -5.01 -15.89 -13.06
C SER A 610 -4.72 -15.39 -14.48
N TYR A 611 -3.44 -15.22 -14.77
CA TYR A 611 -3.00 -14.76 -16.08
C TYR A 611 -1.65 -15.34 -16.51
N VAL A 612 -1.43 -15.30 -17.82
CA VAL A 612 -0.13 -15.59 -18.45
C VAL A 612 0.32 -14.38 -19.26
N ILE A 613 1.57 -13.96 -19.05
CA ILE A 613 2.24 -12.94 -19.86
C ILE A 613 3.42 -13.59 -20.57
N GLY A 614 3.55 -13.36 -21.86
CA GLY A 614 4.66 -13.85 -22.67
C GLY A 614 5.44 -12.71 -23.30
N ASN A 615 6.77 -12.84 -23.35
CA ASN A 615 7.66 -11.87 -24.01
C ASN A 615 8.60 -12.60 -24.95
N VAL A 616 8.92 -11.98 -26.08
CA VAL A 616 9.85 -12.50 -27.07
C VAL A 616 10.77 -11.39 -27.55
N SER A 617 12.06 -11.67 -27.68
CA SER A 617 13.00 -10.76 -28.31
C SER A 617 14.01 -11.47 -29.19
N VAL A 618 14.52 -10.78 -30.18
CA VAL A 618 15.63 -11.19 -31.01
C VAL A 618 16.66 -10.06 -31.05
N GLY A 619 17.89 -10.39 -30.79
CA GLY A 619 18.97 -9.42 -30.75
C GLY A 619 20.26 -9.90 -31.40
N MET A 620 21.14 -8.93 -31.59
CA MET A 620 22.48 -9.14 -32.15
C MET A 620 23.48 -8.26 -31.43
N THR A 621 24.63 -8.83 -31.09
CA THR A 621 25.78 -8.09 -30.55
C THR A 621 26.90 -8.07 -31.59
N TYR A 622 27.46 -6.91 -31.82
CA TYR A 622 28.63 -6.74 -32.69
C TYR A 622 29.56 -5.66 -32.11
N GLN A 623 30.75 -6.07 -31.74
CA GLN A 623 31.70 -5.23 -31.02
C GLN A 623 31.01 -4.58 -29.78
N ASN A 624 30.94 -3.28 -29.72
CA ASN A 624 30.33 -2.50 -28.63
C ASN A 624 28.84 -2.20 -28.84
N TRP A 625 28.24 -2.69 -29.92
CA TRP A 625 26.85 -2.46 -30.26
C TRP A 625 25.97 -3.67 -29.92
N LYS A 626 24.85 -3.41 -29.32
CA LYS A 626 23.76 -4.39 -29.15
C LYS A 626 22.48 -3.79 -29.72
N VAL A 627 21.80 -4.55 -30.57
CA VAL A 627 20.49 -4.18 -31.15
C VAL A 627 19.53 -5.32 -30.85
N GLU A 628 18.36 -4.97 -30.32
CA GLU A 628 17.31 -5.93 -29.96
C GLU A 628 15.96 -5.44 -30.44
N ALA A 629 15.21 -6.27 -31.14
CA ALA A 629 13.78 -6.09 -31.38
C ALA A 629 13.00 -6.93 -30.36
N PHE A 630 11.97 -6.38 -29.77
CA PHE A 630 11.20 -7.05 -28.74
C PHE A 630 9.69 -6.89 -28.91
N VAL A 631 8.96 -7.86 -28.38
CA VAL A 631 7.51 -7.82 -28.17
C VAL A 631 7.27 -8.25 -26.74
N ASP A 632 6.88 -7.29 -25.90
CA ASP A 632 6.46 -7.56 -24.52
C ASP A 632 4.93 -7.76 -24.51
N ASN A 633 4.46 -8.64 -23.63
CA ASN A 633 3.05 -9.04 -23.56
C ASN A 633 2.48 -9.51 -24.90
N VAL A 634 3.09 -10.55 -25.48
CA VAL A 634 2.76 -11.10 -26.82
C VAL A 634 1.26 -11.41 -26.95
N PHE A 635 0.63 -11.84 -25.86
CA PHE A 635 -0.77 -12.25 -25.82
C PHE A 635 -1.74 -11.07 -25.71
N ASP A 636 -1.24 -9.85 -25.51
CA ASP A 636 -2.05 -8.66 -25.25
C ASP A 636 -3.00 -8.84 -24.08
N LYS A 637 -2.51 -9.53 -23.03
CA LYS A 637 -3.30 -9.82 -21.84
C LYS A 637 -3.42 -8.58 -20.97
N SER A 638 -4.64 -8.15 -20.68
CA SER A 638 -4.95 -7.22 -19.60
C SER A 638 -5.17 -8.04 -18.33
N ALA A 639 -4.20 -8.00 -17.41
CA ALA A 639 -4.24 -8.75 -16.16
C ALA A 639 -4.79 -7.87 -15.03
N ILE A 640 -5.55 -8.46 -14.13
CA ILE A 640 -5.99 -7.79 -12.89
C ILE A 640 -4.84 -7.86 -11.88
N LEU A 641 -4.11 -6.75 -11.70
CA LEU A 641 -2.99 -6.66 -10.75
C LEU A 641 -3.44 -6.22 -9.37
N ASN A 642 -4.40 -5.29 -9.32
CA ASN A 642 -5.04 -4.82 -8.10
C ASN A 642 -6.46 -4.36 -8.38
N ILE A 643 -7.32 -4.41 -7.36
CA ILE A 643 -8.67 -3.87 -7.39
C ILE A 643 -8.79 -2.85 -6.26
N ASP A 644 -8.81 -1.57 -6.63
CA ASP A 644 -9.04 -0.47 -5.69
C ASP A 644 -10.53 -0.22 -5.50
N THR A 645 -10.96 -0.08 -4.26
CA THR A 645 -12.36 0.14 -3.86
C THR A 645 -12.56 1.36 -2.97
N GLN A 646 -11.53 2.16 -2.76
CA GLN A 646 -11.56 3.31 -1.83
C GLN A 646 -12.63 4.36 -2.17
N GLN A 647 -13.06 4.41 -3.43
CA GLN A 647 -14.10 5.35 -3.87
C GLN A 647 -15.47 4.69 -4.08
N TYR A 648 -15.76 3.60 -3.38
CA TYR A 648 -17.03 2.83 -3.48
C TYR A 648 -17.32 2.24 -4.87
N THR A 649 -16.39 2.33 -5.79
CA THR A 649 -16.46 1.73 -7.11
C THR A 649 -15.14 1.03 -7.39
N PRO A 650 -15.16 -0.24 -7.81
CA PRO A 650 -13.92 -0.94 -8.11
C PRO A 650 -13.24 -0.32 -9.33
N LYS A 651 -11.94 -0.09 -9.19
CA LYS A 651 -11.04 0.30 -10.26
C LYS A 651 -9.95 -0.76 -10.38
N VAL A 652 -9.60 -1.13 -11.59
CA VAL A 652 -8.67 -2.23 -11.85
C VAL A 652 -7.34 -1.69 -12.35
N VAL A 653 -6.30 -1.93 -11.57
CA VAL A 653 -4.91 -1.71 -12.01
C VAL A 653 -4.49 -2.87 -12.89
N THR A 654 -3.92 -2.58 -14.05
CA THR A 654 -3.53 -3.57 -15.06
C THR A 654 -2.07 -3.41 -15.49
N ASN A 655 -1.53 -4.44 -16.14
CA ASN A 655 -0.21 -4.40 -16.72
C ASN A 655 -0.20 -3.58 -18.04
N ARG A 656 1.01 -3.26 -18.49
CA ARG A 656 1.21 -2.62 -19.79
C ARG A 656 0.65 -3.50 -20.91
N PRO A 657 -0.10 -2.93 -21.87
CA PRO A 657 -0.53 -3.63 -23.09
C PRO A 657 0.66 -4.12 -23.92
N ARG A 658 0.38 -4.92 -24.96
CA ARG A 658 1.42 -5.40 -25.87
C ARG A 658 2.25 -4.24 -26.40
N THR A 659 3.56 -4.31 -26.18
CA THR A 659 4.51 -3.28 -26.59
C THR A 659 5.52 -3.88 -27.56
N ILE A 660 5.70 -3.23 -28.70
CA ILE A 660 6.67 -3.61 -29.73
C ILE A 660 7.71 -2.51 -29.82
N GLY A 661 8.99 -2.86 -29.81
CA GLY A 661 10.03 -1.86 -29.83
C GLY A 661 11.40 -2.36 -30.26
N LEU A 662 12.32 -1.40 -30.34
CA LEU A 662 13.73 -1.62 -30.60
C LEU A 662 14.55 -1.04 -29.45
N ARG A 663 15.56 -1.80 -29.00
CA ARG A 663 16.56 -1.32 -28.02
C ARG A 663 17.92 -1.26 -28.70
N PHE A 664 18.62 -0.17 -28.47
CA PHE A 664 20.00 0.02 -28.92
C PHE A 664 20.86 0.28 -27.69
N SER A 665 21.95 -0.45 -27.57
CA SER A 665 22.95 -0.22 -26.54
C SER A 665 24.33 -0.10 -27.17
N TYR A 666 25.14 0.77 -26.60
CA TYR A 666 26.55 0.94 -26.99
C TYR A 666 27.40 1.01 -25.72
N ASP A 667 28.36 0.09 -25.61
CA ASP A 667 29.30 0.06 -24.50
C ASP A 667 30.54 0.89 -24.86
N TYR A 668 30.79 1.95 -24.11
CA TYR A 668 31.96 2.80 -24.26
C TYR A 668 32.99 2.45 -23.20
N TYR A 669 34.20 2.00 -23.64
CA TYR A 669 35.32 1.67 -22.78
C TYR A 669 36.44 2.67 -22.94
#